data_98ff93db7756a0df766e69602191be32
#
_entry.id   98ff93db7756a0df766e69602191be32
#
_cell.length_a   1.000
_cell.length_b   1.000
_cell.length_c   1.000
_cell.angle_alpha   90.00
_cell.angle_beta   90.00
_cell.angle_gamma   90.00
#
_symmetry.space_group_name_H-M   'P 1'
#
loop_
_entity.id
_entity.type
_entity.pdbx_description
1 polymer ?
#
loop_
_entity_poly.entity_id
_entity_poly.type
_entity_poly.pdbx_seq_one_letter_code
_entity_poly.pdbx_strand_id
1 'polypeptide(L)'
;MNITKSSALVFLVTTLISFFSIEVFSDTIEEIVVKGSWRQIPVAQEDSSVIFLDSEVIKAQSMKHFEQLSYLVPNLNFAASDSRARYFQIRGIGERSGYQGTPNSSVGFLIDDIDYSGQGGIATTFDVDQIEVYRGPQGSRIGANALAGLIYIQTKDPTENFEGTSELTKGTYGITSAGVAFGGPLDKNKDITYRLVLRKDQADGFRKNLYLQRSDTSRKNESTSRLKVKWQLTGDTQLKFLISQVDLDDPADIWTIDGSLNTLADRPGMDSQKTNSYGIKVFHSFEGFELQSFTSATDTDVIFSYDADWGNAYSHAPYTYDYFSETQRDRKSFNQELRAVSNAADFSKDHFIEWVAGVNYLELKETNLKKDDGLYGDPSDPYGPYASKFESSSRYKSSNFSVFGNLDYLLSAALKLSMGVRWEDWEADYSDSLQESFNPTDQMSGGKISLIKSTVNGSSLYASLAKGYKQGGFNLGLGLGANSINNNVAYDPEFLTNYEIGINTKLLDSTINFNGVLFYSDREDQQVLISTQTDPSDPNTFSFLTQNAAEGVNHGLEMKMDMDITESLGIFLNLGILKTEIKNWQSRRDLEGRAQAHAPEKSYALGLNWIPTTNTYLAIDFTGNTSFYYSDSHNNRSKSYTMANLNLGYVKNQWNYEFWVRNLFDEYYAVRGFYFGNEAPNFIDTLYERHGDPRHIGISVRYDF
;
A
#
# COMPACT_ATOMS: atom_id res chain seq x y z
N MET A 1 25.06 15.98 -24.35
CA MET A 1 24.52 17.34 -24.50
C MET A 1 23.86 17.66 -23.16
N ASN A 2 24.57 18.37 -22.28
CA ASN A 2 24.10 18.67 -20.95
C ASN A 2 23.00 19.74 -21.03
N ILE A 3 21.74 19.28 -20.90
CA ILE A 3 20.61 20.20 -20.72
C ILE A 3 20.60 20.57 -19.23
N THR A 4 20.89 21.81 -18.90
CA THR A 4 20.87 22.30 -17.52
C THR A 4 19.43 22.28 -16.97
N LYS A 5 19.29 21.97 -15.69
CA LYS A 5 17.98 21.85 -14.98
C LYS A 5 17.01 23.03 -15.24
N SER A 6 17.55 24.24 -15.50
CA SER A 6 16.78 25.44 -15.86
C SER A 6 16.11 25.40 -17.26
N SER A 7 16.74 24.71 -18.22
CA SER A 7 16.24 24.67 -19.61
C SER A 7 15.03 23.73 -19.77
N ALA A 8 14.93 22.69 -18.92
CA ALA A 8 13.81 21.76 -18.94
C ALA A 8 12.52 22.44 -18.44
N LEU A 9 12.61 23.31 -17.44
CA LEU A 9 11.44 24.01 -16.88
C LEU A 9 10.86 25.03 -17.88
N VAL A 10 11.71 25.73 -18.63
CA VAL A 10 11.27 26.71 -19.65
C VAL A 10 10.66 26.01 -20.85
N PHE A 11 11.18 24.85 -21.24
CA PHE A 11 10.62 24.02 -22.33
C PHE A 11 9.25 23.42 -21.96
N LEU A 12 9.09 23.07 -20.68
CA LEU A 12 7.84 22.53 -20.14
C LEU A 12 6.69 23.55 -20.18
N VAL A 13 6.98 24.78 -19.80
CA VAL A 13 5.97 25.87 -19.75
C VAL A 13 5.56 26.32 -21.14
N THR A 14 6.48 26.38 -22.12
CA THR A 14 6.18 26.82 -23.48
C THR A 14 5.39 25.80 -24.31
N THR A 15 5.52 24.49 -24.03
CA THR A 15 4.77 23.42 -24.73
C THR A 15 3.31 23.35 -24.29
N LEU A 16 3.00 23.75 -23.06
CA LEU A 16 1.64 23.78 -22.49
C LEU A 16 0.69 24.81 -23.14
N ILE A 17 1.25 25.84 -23.78
CA ILE A 17 0.46 26.96 -24.32
C ILE A 17 -0.11 26.67 -25.73
N SER A 18 0.43 25.67 -26.45
CA SER A 18 0.21 25.50 -27.89
C SER A 18 -0.86 24.47 -28.32
N PHE A 19 -1.43 23.70 -27.40
CA PHE A 19 -2.37 22.63 -27.77
C PHE A 19 -3.79 22.88 -27.25
N PHE A 20 -4.74 22.68 -28.08
CA PHE A 20 -6.19 22.56 -27.99
C PHE A 20 -7.07 23.75 -28.34
N SER A 21 -7.67 23.63 -29.52
CA SER A 21 -8.96 24.22 -29.86
C SER A 21 -9.82 23.10 -30.45
N ILE A 22 -10.71 22.52 -29.65
CA ILE A 22 -11.79 21.61 -30.10
C ILE A 22 -13.01 21.91 -29.22
N GLU A 23 -14.12 22.31 -29.83
CA GLU A 23 -15.42 22.47 -29.17
C GLU A 23 -16.23 21.19 -29.37
N VAL A 24 -16.80 20.60 -28.29
CA VAL A 24 -17.78 19.52 -28.39
C VAL A 24 -18.82 19.59 -27.25
N PHE A 25 -20.03 19.18 -27.55
CA PHE A 25 -21.24 19.18 -26.72
C PHE A 25 -21.23 18.11 -25.61
N SER A 26 -21.91 18.43 -24.50
CA SER A 26 -21.92 17.64 -23.27
C SER A 26 -23.19 16.81 -23.05
N ASP A 27 -23.02 15.52 -22.73
CA ASP A 27 -23.99 14.72 -21.98
C ASP A 27 -23.40 14.40 -20.58
N THR A 28 -24.26 14.47 -19.55
CA THR A 28 -23.86 14.31 -18.15
C THR A 28 -23.62 12.83 -17.81
N ILE A 29 -22.34 12.44 -17.75
CA ILE A 29 -21.89 11.16 -17.16
C ILE A 29 -21.57 11.43 -15.69
N GLU A 30 -21.88 10.50 -14.77
CA GLU A 30 -21.43 10.58 -13.38
C GLU A 30 -19.91 10.79 -13.33
N GLU A 31 -19.52 11.92 -12.79
CA GLU A 31 -18.11 12.32 -12.71
C GLU A 31 -17.48 11.63 -11.48
N ILE A 32 -16.41 10.86 -11.70
CA ILE A 32 -15.66 10.26 -10.58
C ILE A 32 -15.08 11.39 -9.71
N VAL A 33 -15.37 11.34 -8.44
CA VAL A 33 -14.94 12.34 -7.45
C VAL A 33 -13.80 11.77 -6.61
N VAL A 34 -12.73 12.54 -6.48
CA VAL A 34 -11.58 12.26 -5.62
C VAL A 34 -12.01 12.46 -4.15
N LYS A 35 -12.01 11.41 -3.35
CA LYS A 35 -12.43 11.42 -1.94
C LYS A 35 -11.26 11.61 -0.98
N GLY A 36 -10.11 11.12 -1.37
CA GLY A 36 -8.89 11.22 -0.62
C GLY A 36 -8.25 12.62 -0.65
N SER A 37 -8.80 13.63 -1.33
CA SER A 37 -8.34 15.01 -1.30
C SER A 37 -8.97 15.79 -0.12
N TRP A 38 -8.40 16.94 0.26
CA TRP A 38 -8.98 17.83 1.29
C TRP A 38 -10.37 18.36 0.93
N ARG A 39 -10.66 18.46 -0.37
CA ARG A 39 -11.97 18.70 -0.94
C ARG A 39 -12.33 17.56 -1.85
N GLN A 40 -13.59 17.26 -1.94
CA GLN A 40 -14.07 16.36 -3.00
C GLN A 40 -14.03 17.13 -4.32
N ILE A 41 -13.12 16.76 -5.19
CA ILE A 41 -12.91 17.37 -6.50
C ILE A 41 -13.14 16.36 -7.62
N PRO A 42 -13.62 16.81 -8.79
CA PRO A 42 -13.65 15.98 -9.98
C PRO A 42 -12.26 15.49 -10.38
N VAL A 43 -12.15 14.26 -10.91
CA VAL A 43 -10.88 13.70 -11.41
C VAL A 43 -10.18 14.61 -12.41
N ALA A 44 -10.95 15.34 -13.23
CA ALA A 44 -10.40 16.30 -14.16
C ALA A 44 -9.66 17.49 -13.51
N GLN A 45 -9.84 17.70 -12.21
CA GLN A 45 -9.15 18.74 -11.45
C GLN A 45 -7.99 18.19 -10.60
N GLU A 46 -7.79 16.89 -10.61
CA GLU A 46 -6.67 16.26 -9.91
C GLU A 46 -5.36 16.52 -10.64
N ASP A 47 -4.35 16.91 -9.89
CA ASP A 47 -3.02 17.31 -10.38
C ASP A 47 -1.93 16.29 -10.02
N SER A 48 -2.35 15.04 -9.75
CA SER A 48 -1.50 13.91 -9.44
C SER A 48 -1.85 12.72 -10.32
N SER A 49 -0.88 11.83 -10.51
CA SER A 49 -1.15 10.50 -11.05
C SER A 49 -1.95 9.69 -10.05
N VAL A 50 -3.21 9.39 -10.34
CA VAL A 50 -4.09 8.60 -9.48
C VAL A 50 -4.86 7.54 -10.27
N ILE A 51 -5.00 6.35 -9.69
CA ILE A 51 -5.90 5.29 -10.19
C ILE A 51 -7.07 5.16 -9.22
N PHE A 52 -8.25 5.10 -9.78
CA PHE A 52 -9.50 4.87 -9.06
C PHE A 52 -9.99 3.45 -9.32
N LEU A 53 -10.31 2.74 -8.25
CA LEU A 53 -11.01 1.47 -8.26
C LEU A 53 -12.30 1.70 -7.46
N ASP A 54 -13.38 1.94 -8.15
CA ASP A 54 -14.69 2.16 -7.55
C ASP A 54 -15.36 0.84 -7.11
N SER A 55 -16.51 0.95 -6.46
CA SER A 55 -17.22 -0.23 -5.96
C SER A 55 -17.68 -1.19 -7.06
N GLU A 56 -17.85 -0.72 -8.29
CA GLU A 56 -18.25 -1.54 -9.44
C GLU A 56 -17.08 -2.36 -9.97
N VAL A 57 -15.91 -1.73 -10.15
CA VAL A 57 -14.67 -2.42 -10.49
C VAL A 57 -14.31 -3.45 -9.42
N ILE A 58 -14.41 -3.09 -8.13
CA ILE A 58 -14.13 -4.00 -7.01
C ILE A 58 -15.07 -5.21 -7.04
N LYS A 59 -16.35 -4.99 -7.29
CA LYS A 59 -17.35 -6.08 -7.42
C LYS A 59 -17.08 -6.94 -8.65
N ALA A 60 -16.87 -6.34 -9.83
CA ALA A 60 -16.65 -7.05 -11.09
C ALA A 60 -15.45 -8.01 -11.02
N GLN A 61 -14.44 -7.67 -10.24
CA GLN A 61 -13.25 -8.49 -10.04
C GLN A 61 -13.43 -9.59 -8.98
N SER A 62 -14.48 -9.59 -8.17
CA SER A 62 -14.73 -10.56 -7.07
C SER A 62 -13.52 -10.74 -6.14
N MET A 63 -12.63 -9.75 -6.04
CA MET A 63 -11.44 -9.78 -5.20
C MET A 63 -11.78 -9.37 -3.76
N LYS A 64 -11.26 -10.08 -2.78
CA LYS A 64 -11.67 -9.93 -1.36
C LYS A 64 -10.68 -9.15 -0.52
N HIS A 65 -9.50 -8.84 -1.06
CA HIS A 65 -8.45 -8.09 -0.38
C HIS A 65 -7.73 -7.15 -1.36
N PHE A 66 -7.25 -6.01 -0.88
CA PHE A 66 -6.54 -5.01 -1.71
C PHE A 66 -5.29 -5.60 -2.39
N GLU A 67 -4.58 -6.51 -1.74
CA GLU A 67 -3.44 -7.23 -2.33
C GLU A 67 -3.78 -7.79 -3.73
N GLN A 68 -4.97 -8.34 -3.89
CA GLN A 68 -5.44 -8.90 -5.16
C GLN A 68 -5.75 -7.81 -6.20
N LEU A 69 -6.31 -6.67 -5.76
CA LEU A 69 -6.62 -5.53 -6.63
C LEU A 69 -5.36 -4.76 -7.06
N SER A 70 -4.26 -4.86 -6.30
CA SER A 70 -3.02 -4.13 -6.58
C SER A 70 -2.45 -4.43 -7.97
N TYR A 71 -2.68 -5.63 -8.51
CA TYR A 71 -2.26 -6.02 -9.87
C TYR A 71 -2.94 -5.21 -10.98
N LEU A 72 -4.07 -4.54 -10.71
CA LEU A 72 -4.74 -3.65 -11.66
C LEU A 72 -4.08 -2.27 -11.75
N VAL A 73 -3.19 -1.93 -10.81
CA VAL A 73 -2.57 -0.61 -10.73
C VAL A 73 -1.16 -0.64 -11.32
N PRO A 74 -0.89 0.06 -12.43
CA PRO A 74 0.43 0.09 -13.02
C PRO A 74 1.46 0.72 -12.07
N ASN A 75 2.70 0.18 -12.09
CA ASN A 75 3.81 0.59 -11.23
C ASN A 75 3.54 0.48 -9.72
N LEU A 76 2.52 -0.29 -9.32
CA LEU A 76 2.31 -0.75 -7.96
C LEU A 76 2.78 -2.20 -7.86
N ASN A 77 3.61 -2.51 -6.89
CA ASN A 77 4.07 -3.85 -6.58
C ASN A 77 4.03 -4.07 -5.07
N PHE A 78 4.21 -5.29 -4.63
CA PHE A 78 4.35 -5.62 -3.22
C PHE A 78 5.37 -6.75 -3.03
N ALA A 79 5.93 -6.82 -1.82
CA ALA A 79 6.81 -7.90 -1.41
C ALA A 79 6.09 -8.70 -0.31
N ALA A 80 5.54 -9.85 -0.68
CA ALA A 80 4.87 -10.70 0.29
C ALA A 80 5.88 -11.63 0.97
N SER A 81 6.34 -11.26 2.15
CA SER A 81 7.11 -12.12 3.05
C SER A 81 6.24 -12.81 4.12
N ASP A 82 5.01 -12.34 4.26
CA ASP A 82 4.07 -12.64 5.33
C ASP A 82 2.80 -13.29 4.78
N SER A 83 1.82 -13.57 5.59
CA SER A 83 0.54 -14.16 5.16
C SER A 83 -0.25 -13.24 4.22
N ARG A 84 -0.14 -11.91 4.45
CA ARG A 84 -0.70 -10.84 3.62
C ARG A 84 0.36 -9.82 3.24
N ALA A 85 0.17 -9.15 2.10
CA ALA A 85 0.98 -7.99 1.75
C ALA A 85 0.71 -6.82 2.71
N ARG A 86 1.74 -6.38 3.43
CA ARG A 86 1.66 -5.24 4.35
C ARG A 86 2.33 -4.00 3.78
N TYR A 87 3.30 -4.19 2.90
CA TYR A 87 4.16 -3.16 2.32
C TYR A 87 4.05 -3.18 0.81
N PHE A 88 3.87 -2.00 0.25
CA PHE A 88 3.70 -1.78 -1.17
C PHE A 88 4.85 -0.93 -1.71
N GLN A 89 5.17 -1.10 -2.98
CA GLN A 89 6.13 -0.27 -3.69
C GLN A 89 5.40 0.45 -4.82
N ILE A 90 5.49 1.77 -4.84
CA ILE A 90 4.96 2.62 -5.91
C ILE A 90 6.15 3.16 -6.71
N ARG A 91 6.15 2.98 -8.02
CA ARG A 91 7.26 3.37 -8.92
C ARG A 91 8.62 2.83 -8.45
N GLY A 92 8.62 1.63 -7.85
CA GLY A 92 9.83 0.97 -7.32
C GLY A 92 10.31 1.50 -5.95
N ILE A 93 9.55 2.37 -5.29
CA ILE A 93 9.88 2.95 -3.97
C ILE A 93 8.94 2.37 -2.92
N GLY A 94 9.49 1.80 -1.85
CA GLY A 94 8.74 1.24 -0.72
C GLY A 94 9.50 0.13 0.00
N GLU A 95 9.05 -0.20 1.19
CA GLU A 95 9.60 -1.24 2.04
C GLU A 95 9.25 -2.63 1.50
N ARG A 96 10.11 -3.62 1.85
CA ARG A 96 9.92 -5.02 1.46
C ARG A 96 9.69 -5.94 2.65
N SER A 97 10.00 -5.47 3.84
CA SER A 97 9.81 -6.18 5.11
C SER A 97 9.67 -5.17 6.22
N GLY A 98 8.83 -5.42 7.20
CA GLY A 98 8.51 -4.48 8.25
C GLY A 98 8.72 -4.96 9.67
N TYR A 99 9.20 -6.16 9.82
CA TYR A 99 9.43 -6.71 11.16
C TYR A 99 10.81 -6.34 11.72
N GLN A 100 11.52 -5.48 11.01
CA GLN A 100 12.84 -4.98 11.41
C GLN A 100 12.92 -3.48 11.15
N GLY A 101 13.51 -2.73 12.08
CA GLY A 101 13.67 -1.28 11.99
C GLY A 101 12.51 -0.47 12.57
N THR A 102 12.66 0.85 12.54
CA THR A 102 11.64 1.79 13.01
C THR A 102 10.44 1.83 12.09
N PRO A 103 9.24 2.11 12.63
CA PRO A 103 8.06 2.37 11.80
C PRO A 103 8.27 3.60 10.93
N ASN A 104 8.52 3.41 9.63
CA ASN A 104 8.84 4.47 8.70
C ASN A 104 8.47 4.02 7.27
N SER A 105 7.25 4.31 6.84
CA SER A 105 6.73 3.88 5.54
C SER A 105 6.99 4.90 4.43
N SER A 106 7.39 4.42 3.25
CA SER A 106 7.49 5.24 2.03
C SER A 106 6.15 5.38 1.31
N VAL A 107 5.22 4.46 1.53
CA VAL A 107 3.87 4.47 0.94
C VAL A 107 2.86 4.63 2.07
N GLY A 108 2.06 5.68 1.98
CA GLY A 108 0.95 5.91 2.90
C GLY A 108 -0.17 4.90 2.66
N PHE A 109 -0.81 4.45 3.74
CA PHE A 109 -1.93 3.53 3.67
C PHE A 109 -3.04 3.98 4.63
N LEU A 110 -4.10 4.58 4.08
CA LEU A 110 -5.19 5.14 4.85
C LEU A 110 -6.50 4.40 4.58
N ILE A 111 -7.27 4.15 5.62
CA ILE A 111 -8.66 3.67 5.53
C ILE A 111 -9.54 4.68 6.29
N ASP A 112 -10.48 5.33 5.59
CA ASP A 112 -11.38 6.36 6.16
C ASP A 112 -10.63 7.50 6.89
N ASP A 113 -9.44 7.89 6.38
CA ASP A 113 -8.48 8.87 6.91
C ASP A 113 -7.67 8.42 8.14
N ILE A 114 -7.86 7.21 8.66
CA ILE A 114 -6.99 6.65 9.69
C ILE A 114 -5.73 6.06 9.04
N ASP A 115 -4.56 6.41 9.58
CA ASP A 115 -3.26 5.95 9.07
C ASP A 115 -2.95 4.52 9.55
N TYR A 116 -2.81 3.60 8.60
CA TYR A 116 -2.37 2.21 8.77
C TYR A 116 -1.10 1.92 7.97
N SER A 117 -0.26 2.92 7.74
CA SER A 117 0.99 2.76 7.00
C SER A 117 1.85 1.66 7.61
N GLY A 118 2.30 0.72 6.76
CA GLY A 118 2.99 -0.49 7.21
C GLY A 118 2.10 -1.59 7.81
N GLN A 119 0.78 -1.45 7.74
CA GLN A 119 -0.20 -2.41 8.27
C GLN A 119 -1.23 -2.85 7.20
N GLY A 120 -0.92 -2.73 5.91
CA GLY A 120 -1.84 -2.96 4.80
C GLY A 120 -2.51 -4.35 4.73
N GLY A 121 -2.07 -5.32 5.53
CA GLY A 121 -2.70 -6.63 5.64
C GLY A 121 -4.17 -6.61 6.10
N ILE A 122 -4.67 -5.51 6.66
CA ILE A 122 -6.06 -5.37 7.13
C ILE A 122 -7.06 -4.92 6.05
N ALA A 123 -6.64 -4.80 4.80
CA ALA A 123 -7.38 -4.15 3.72
C ALA A 123 -8.40 -5.07 3.02
N THR A 124 -9.47 -5.48 3.72
CA THR A 124 -10.62 -6.14 3.07
C THR A 124 -11.32 -5.20 2.09
N THR A 125 -11.85 -5.77 0.99
CA THR A 125 -12.62 -5.04 -0.03
C THR A 125 -14.13 -5.05 0.23
N PHE A 126 -14.59 -5.75 1.28
CA PHE A 126 -16.01 -5.82 1.60
C PHE A 126 -16.54 -4.48 2.12
N ASP A 127 -17.59 -4.00 1.50
CA ASP A 127 -18.24 -2.72 1.82
C ASP A 127 -17.32 -1.50 1.62
N VAL A 128 -16.39 -1.60 0.67
CA VAL A 128 -15.57 -0.49 0.19
C VAL A 128 -16.36 0.27 -0.89
N ASP A 129 -16.24 1.59 -0.85
CA ASP A 129 -16.84 2.49 -1.83
C ASP A 129 -15.86 2.81 -2.95
N GLN A 130 -14.63 3.17 -2.60
CA GLN A 130 -13.59 3.55 -3.55
C GLN A 130 -12.21 3.29 -2.98
N ILE A 131 -11.28 2.91 -3.85
CA ILE A 131 -9.84 2.85 -3.56
C ILE A 131 -9.14 3.81 -4.52
N GLU A 132 -8.30 4.66 -3.98
CA GLU A 132 -7.49 5.61 -4.73
C GLU A 132 -6.01 5.30 -4.50
N VAL A 133 -5.25 5.16 -5.57
CA VAL A 133 -3.81 4.95 -5.50
C VAL A 133 -3.10 6.13 -6.13
N TYR A 134 -2.57 7.01 -5.30
CA TYR A 134 -1.77 8.15 -5.70
C TYR A 134 -0.33 7.72 -5.92
N ARG A 135 0.25 8.03 -7.08
CA ARG A 135 1.61 7.68 -7.43
C ARG A 135 2.45 8.95 -7.53
N GLY A 136 3.54 8.97 -6.77
CA GLY A 136 4.35 10.16 -6.54
C GLY A 136 4.10 10.79 -5.17
N PRO A 137 4.98 11.69 -4.71
CA PRO A 137 5.00 12.16 -3.34
C PRO A 137 3.74 12.93 -2.94
N GLN A 138 3.20 12.62 -1.76
CA GLN A 138 2.08 13.29 -1.13
C GLN A 138 2.54 14.09 0.12
N GLY A 139 3.76 14.61 0.07
CA GLY A 139 4.41 15.28 1.21
C GLY A 139 3.67 16.51 1.72
N SER A 140 3.01 17.30 0.86
CA SER A 140 2.21 18.46 1.28
C SER A 140 0.95 18.05 2.06
N ARG A 141 0.37 16.89 1.72
CA ARG A 141 -0.91 16.44 2.27
C ARG A 141 -0.75 15.49 3.48
N ILE A 142 0.07 14.46 3.33
CA ILE A 142 0.21 13.38 4.33
C ILE A 142 1.50 13.55 5.15
N GLY A 143 2.57 14.07 4.55
CA GLY A 143 3.86 14.22 5.20
C GLY A 143 4.77 13.02 5.00
N ALA A 144 5.52 12.66 6.05
CA ALA A 144 6.64 11.73 6.00
C ALA A 144 6.28 10.31 5.53
N ASN A 145 5.06 9.85 5.77
CA ASN A 145 4.64 8.47 5.44
C ASN A 145 4.21 8.28 3.97
N ALA A 146 4.36 9.27 3.11
CA ALA A 146 3.90 9.22 1.72
C ALA A 146 4.92 9.76 0.72
N LEU A 147 6.18 9.36 0.86
CA LEU A 147 7.27 9.71 -0.04
C LEU A 147 7.01 9.22 -1.48
N ALA A 148 6.59 7.97 -1.62
CA ALA A 148 6.38 7.32 -2.91
C ALA A 148 4.95 7.48 -3.44
N GLY A 149 3.98 7.65 -2.54
CA GLY A 149 2.57 7.75 -2.86
C GLY A 149 1.67 7.36 -1.71
N LEU A 150 0.38 7.23 -2.01
CA LEU A 150 -0.66 6.97 -1.03
C LEU A 150 -1.67 5.95 -1.58
N ILE A 151 -2.03 4.98 -0.78
CA ILE A 151 -3.19 4.11 -0.98
C ILE A 151 -4.27 4.59 -0.02
N TYR A 152 -5.38 5.08 -0.56
CA TYR A 152 -6.51 5.59 0.20
C TYR A 152 -7.74 4.73 -0.05
N ILE A 153 -8.29 4.13 1.00
CA ILE A 153 -9.48 3.29 0.95
C ILE A 153 -10.62 4.02 1.65
N GLN A 154 -11.65 4.36 0.89
CA GLN A 154 -12.90 4.88 1.44
C GLN A 154 -13.90 3.75 1.55
N THR A 155 -14.39 3.49 2.75
CA THR A 155 -15.50 2.55 2.95
C THR A 155 -16.84 3.28 2.85
N LYS A 156 -17.93 2.55 2.56
CA LYS A 156 -19.24 3.16 2.39
C LYS A 156 -19.69 3.95 3.62
N ASP A 157 -20.24 5.13 3.39
CA ASP A 157 -20.81 5.96 4.44
C ASP A 157 -22.26 5.54 4.78
N PRO A 158 -22.77 5.91 5.96
CA PRO A 158 -24.19 5.77 6.31
C PRO A 158 -25.11 6.51 5.34
N THR A 159 -26.25 5.91 4.99
CA THR A 159 -27.26 6.44 4.07
C THR A 159 -28.55 6.84 4.77
N GLU A 160 -29.36 7.68 4.13
CA GLU A 160 -30.64 8.14 4.65
C GLU A 160 -31.78 7.14 4.45
N ASN A 161 -31.55 6.08 3.67
CA ASN A 161 -32.48 4.98 3.47
C ASN A 161 -31.89 3.71 4.07
N PHE A 162 -32.76 2.85 4.60
CA PHE A 162 -32.29 1.55 5.04
C PHE A 162 -31.89 0.71 3.84
N GLU A 163 -30.65 0.27 3.83
CA GLU A 163 -30.06 -0.57 2.78
C GLU A 163 -29.00 -1.49 3.37
N GLY A 164 -28.71 -2.56 2.65
CA GLY A 164 -27.65 -3.46 3.06
C GLY A 164 -27.26 -4.45 1.99
N THR A 165 -26.21 -5.18 2.29
CA THR A 165 -25.72 -6.29 1.47
C THR A 165 -25.32 -7.44 2.36
N SER A 166 -25.59 -8.66 1.92
CA SER A 166 -25.06 -9.87 2.50
C SER A 166 -24.32 -10.68 1.43
N GLU A 167 -23.21 -11.29 1.79
CA GLU A 167 -22.38 -12.06 0.86
C GLU A 167 -21.93 -13.38 1.50
N LEU A 168 -22.03 -14.46 0.73
CA LEU A 168 -21.44 -15.76 1.06
C LEU A 168 -20.55 -16.21 -0.09
N THR A 169 -19.35 -16.70 0.25
CA THR A 169 -18.38 -17.21 -0.74
C THR A 169 -17.90 -18.59 -0.33
N LYS A 170 -17.79 -19.50 -1.30
CA LYS A 170 -17.15 -20.82 -1.17
C LYS A 170 -16.18 -21.03 -2.32
N GLY A 171 -15.03 -21.65 -2.04
CA GLY A 171 -14.02 -21.92 -3.07
C GLY A 171 -13.09 -23.06 -2.72
N THR A 172 -12.12 -23.28 -3.61
CA THR A 172 -11.02 -24.24 -3.41
C THR A 172 -10.21 -23.90 -2.17
N TYR A 173 -9.45 -24.87 -1.66
CA TYR A 173 -8.60 -24.74 -0.48
C TYR A 173 -9.36 -24.29 0.78
N GLY A 174 -10.61 -24.73 0.93
CA GLY A 174 -11.42 -24.43 2.09
C GLY A 174 -11.93 -22.97 2.17
N ILE A 175 -11.78 -22.17 1.10
CA ILE A 175 -12.27 -20.78 1.10
C ILE A 175 -13.73 -20.73 1.50
N THR A 176 -14.01 -20.00 2.56
CA THR A 176 -15.35 -19.72 3.07
C THR A 176 -15.36 -18.30 3.60
N SER A 177 -16.24 -17.47 3.06
CA SER A 177 -16.40 -16.10 3.51
C SER A 177 -17.87 -15.79 3.75
N ALA A 178 -18.16 -15.02 4.78
CA ALA A 178 -19.48 -14.49 5.08
C ALA A 178 -19.38 -13.02 5.50
N GLY A 179 -20.23 -12.19 4.93
CA GLY A 179 -20.28 -10.77 5.26
C GLY A 179 -21.69 -10.23 5.24
N VAL A 180 -21.96 -9.28 6.11
CA VAL A 180 -23.17 -8.46 6.12
C VAL A 180 -22.79 -7.01 6.40
N ALA A 181 -23.36 -6.11 5.61
CA ALA A 181 -23.30 -4.67 5.82
C ALA A 181 -24.72 -4.11 5.73
N PHE A 182 -25.11 -3.28 6.67
CA PHE A 182 -26.42 -2.64 6.63
C PHE A 182 -26.41 -1.33 7.40
N GLY A 183 -27.30 -0.45 7.04
CA GLY A 183 -27.43 0.85 7.68
C GLY A 183 -28.66 1.61 7.25
N GLY A 184 -28.85 2.79 7.82
CA GLY A 184 -29.98 3.66 7.56
C GLY A 184 -30.16 4.69 8.67
N PRO A 185 -31.28 5.40 8.70
CA PRO A 185 -31.57 6.40 9.75
C PRO A 185 -31.93 5.74 11.08
N LEU A 186 -31.45 6.32 12.19
CA LEU A 186 -31.85 5.95 13.55
C LEU A 186 -33.04 6.76 14.05
N ASP A 187 -33.31 7.90 13.42
CA ASP A 187 -34.39 8.80 13.79
C ASP A 187 -35.28 9.18 12.59
N LYS A 188 -36.45 9.73 12.84
CA LYS A 188 -37.42 10.09 11.79
C LYS A 188 -36.96 11.25 10.91
N ASN A 189 -36.16 12.15 11.47
CA ASN A 189 -35.65 13.32 10.76
C ASN A 189 -34.43 12.96 9.87
N LYS A 190 -33.89 11.75 10.06
CA LYS A 190 -32.65 11.27 9.40
C LYS A 190 -31.42 12.09 9.78
N ASP A 191 -31.45 12.75 10.93
CA ASP A 191 -30.33 13.50 11.47
C ASP A 191 -29.18 12.57 11.89
N ILE A 192 -29.53 11.34 12.33
CA ILE A 192 -28.58 10.31 12.73
C ILE A 192 -28.73 9.12 11.81
N THR A 193 -27.65 8.79 11.08
CA THR A 193 -27.59 7.60 10.24
C THR A 193 -26.41 6.70 10.67
N TYR A 194 -26.54 5.41 10.45
CA TYR A 194 -25.51 4.44 10.81
C TYR A 194 -25.25 3.44 9.68
N ARG A 195 -24.07 2.82 9.72
CA ARG A 195 -23.70 1.65 8.90
C ARG A 195 -22.89 0.68 9.73
N LEU A 196 -23.33 -0.57 9.82
CA LEU A 196 -22.67 -1.66 10.51
C LEU A 196 -22.19 -2.70 9.48
N VAL A 197 -20.95 -3.13 9.63
CA VAL A 197 -20.30 -4.13 8.78
C VAL A 197 -19.73 -5.24 9.65
N LEU A 198 -20.01 -6.49 9.30
CA LEU A 198 -19.44 -7.68 9.90
C LEU A 198 -18.96 -8.59 8.78
N ARG A 199 -17.72 -9.03 8.83
CA ARG A 199 -17.09 -9.90 7.83
C ARG A 199 -16.25 -10.97 8.49
N LYS A 200 -16.32 -12.20 7.97
CA LYS A 200 -15.44 -13.32 8.31
C LYS A 200 -14.93 -13.97 7.04
N ASP A 201 -13.62 -14.10 6.93
CA ASP A 201 -12.93 -14.78 5.82
C ASP A 201 -12.08 -15.92 6.39
N GLN A 202 -12.23 -17.12 5.81
CA GLN A 202 -11.48 -18.32 6.19
C GLN A 202 -11.04 -19.09 4.95
N ALA A 203 -9.87 -19.74 5.04
CA ALA A 203 -9.39 -20.71 4.06
C ALA A 203 -8.43 -21.67 4.77
N ASP A 204 -8.39 -22.93 4.34
CA ASP A 204 -7.42 -23.91 4.88
C ASP A 204 -5.99 -23.62 4.39
N GLY A 205 -5.86 -22.91 3.24
CA GLY A 205 -4.59 -22.69 2.56
C GLY A 205 -4.28 -23.80 1.56
N PHE A 206 -3.33 -23.52 0.67
CA PHE A 206 -2.96 -24.43 -0.42
C PHE A 206 -1.65 -25.19 -0.17
N ARG A 207 -0.94 -24.87 0.91
CA ARG A 207 0.30 -25.55 1.30
C ARG A 207 0.01 -26.76 2.20
N LYS A 208 0.90 -27.76 2.12
CA LYS A 208 0.81 -28.94 2.97
C LYS A 208 2.11 -29.08 3.76
N ASN A 209 1.99 -29.13 5.06
CA ASN A 209 3.12 -29.47 5.92
C ASN A 209 3.22 -31.00 6.00
N LEU A 210 4.25 -31.56 5.36
CA LEU A 210 4.45 -33.00 5.27
C LEU A 210 5.01 -33.58 6.57
N TYR A 211 5.78 -32.79 7.34
CA TYR A 211 6.32 -33.24 8.62
C TYR A 211 5.22 -33.39 9.66
N LEU A 212 4.39 -32.37 9.83
CA LEU A 212 3.27 -32.39 10.78
C LEU A 212 2.03 -33.14 10.26
N GLN A 213 2.03 -33.53 8.98
CA GLN A 213 0.87 -34.14 8.30
C GLN A 213 -0.38 -33.26 8.37
N ARG A 214 -0.22 -31.94 8.20
CA ARG A 214 -1.28 -30.94 8.27
C ARG A 214 -1.40 -30.16 6.95
N SER A 215 -2.63 -29.68 6.65
CA SER A 215 -2.90 -28.85 5.46
C SER A 215 -3.44 -27.45 5.83
N ASP A 216 -3.36 -27.05 7.10
CA ASP A 216 -3.89 -25.80 7.61
C ASP A 216 -2.80 -24.89 8.24
N THR A 217 -1.52 -25.21 7.98
CA THR A 217 -0.36 -24.45 8.50
C THR A 217 -0.14 -23.13 7.75
N SER A 218 -0.89 -22.89 6.65
CA SER A 218 -0.97 -21.63 5.91
C SER A 218 -2.41 -21.15 5.74
N ARG A 219 -3.30 -21.49 6.71
CA ARG A 219 -4.70 -21.09 6.70
C ARG A 219 -4.87 -19.56 6.76
N LYS A 220 -6.04 -19.09 6.38
CA LYS A 220 -6.53 -17.73 6.61
C LYS A 220 -7.66 -17.77 7.63
N ASN A 221 -7.66 -16.84 8.58
CA ASN A 221 -8.72 -16.72 9.59
C ASN A 221 -8.87 -15.24 9.98
N GLU A 222 -9.57 -14.50 9.17
CA GLU A 222 -9.64 -13.04 9.25
C GLU A 222 -11.06 -12.59 9.60
N SER A 223 -11.21 -11.57 10.42
CA SER A 223 -12.50 -10.93 10.71
C SER A 223 -12.40 -9.41 10.75
N THR A 224 -13.44 -8.76 10.27
CA THR A 224 -13.59 -7.31 10.28
C THR A 224 -14.96 -6.94 10.80
N SER A 225 -15.00 -6.01 11.75
CA SER A 225 -16.22 -5.34 12.18
C SER A 225 -16.01 -3.82 12.13
N ARG A 226 -17.01 -3.09 11.62
CA ARG A 226 -16.95 -1.63 11.49
C ARG A 226 -18.31 -1.02 11.74
N LEU A 227 -18.35 0.02 12.55
CA LEU A 227 -19.53 0.87 12.77
C LEU A 227 -19.17 2.30 12.40
N LYS A 228 -19.96 2.88 11.50
CA LYS A 228 -19.96 4.32 11.22
C LYS A 228 -21.29 4.93 11.68
N VAL A 229 -21.21 6.11 12.27
CA VAL A 229 -22.37 6.92 12.61
C VAL A 229 -22.14 8.33 12.08
N LYS A 230 -23.08 8.86 11.34
CA LYS A 230 -23.14 10.25 10.89
C LYS A 230 -24.27 10.95 11.62
N TRP A 231 -23.98 12.07 12.25
CA TRP A 231 -24.94 12.87 13.00
C TRP A 231 -24.91 14.32 12.54
N GLN A 232 -26.00 14.78 11.94
CA GLN A 232 -26.24 16.20 11.66
C GLN A 232 -26.73 16.87 12.93
N LEU A 233 -25.81 17.45 13.71
CA LEU A 233 -26.10 18.02 15.01
C LEU A 233 -26.92 19.33 14.91
N THR A 234 -26.54 20.17 13.92
CA THR A 234 -27.27 21.40 13.55
C THR A 234 -27.21 21.55 12.02
N GLY A 235 -27.83 22.57 11.44
CA GLY A 235 -27.73 22.87 10.00
C GLY A 235 -26.29 23.02 9.51
N ASP A 236 -25.41 23.55 10.38
CA ASP A 236 -24.04 23.88 10.06
C ASP A 236 -23.00 22.90 10.66
N THR A 237 -23.42 21.95 11.52
CA THR A 237 -22.51 21.08 12.25
C THR A 237 -22.83 19.62 12.02
N GLN A 238 -21.85 18.87 11.51
CA GLN A 238 -21.94 17.43 11.30
C GLN A 238 -20.82 16.70 12.07
N LEU A 239 -21.16 15.58 12.69
CA LEU A 239 -20.23 14.67 13.34
C LEU A 239 -20.24 13.32 12.62
N LYS A 240 -19.05 12.73 12.46
CA LYS A 240 -18.91 11.34 12.00
C LYS A 240 -18.08 10.56 13.01
N PHE A 241 -18.57 9.39 13.39
CA PHE A 241 -17.89 8.47 14.29
C PHE A 241 -17.55 7.19 13.54
N LEU A 242 -16.38 6.65 13.80
CA LEU A 242 -15.92 5.38 13.28
C LEU A 242 -15.36 4.53 14.42
N ILE A 243 -15.81 3.29 14.50
CA ILE A 243 -15.20 2.25 15.31
C ILE A 243 -14.94 1.06 14.39
N SER A 244 -13.71 0.55 14.36
CA SER A 244 -13.35 -0.62 13.54
C SER A 244 -12.47 -1.56 14.35
N GLN A 245 -12.71 -2.85 14.16
CA GLN A 245 -11.85 -3.91 14.64
C GLN A 245 -11.53 -4.86 13.49
N VAL A 246 -10.26 -5.15 13.32
CA VAL A 246 -9.77 -6.17 12.37
C VAL A 246 -8.90 -7.16 13.16
N ASP A 247 -9.11 -8.45 12.89
CA ASP A 247 -8.38 -9.54 13.52
C ASP A 247 -7.94 -10.53 12.44
N LEU A 248 -6.64 -10.66 12.25
CA LEU A 248 -5.97 -11.59 11.35
C LEU A 248 -5.24 -12.62 12.22
N ASP A 249 -5.63 -13.88 12.14
CA ASP A 249 -5.03 -15.02 12.87
C ASP A 249 -4.54 -16.06 11.86
N ASP A 250 -3.48 -15.71 11.15
CA ASP A 250 -2.94 -16.48 10.04
C ASP A 250 -1.60 -17.13 10.43
N PRO A 251 -1.40 -18.43 10.25
CA PRO A 251 -0.08 -19.04 10.30
C PRO A 251 0.85 -18.56 9.19
N ALA A 252 2.15 -18.62 9.44
CA ALA A 252 3.20 -18.16 8.55
C ALA A 252 4.09 -19.27 7.98
N ASP A 253 3.56 -20.47 7.79
CA ASP A 253 4.25 -21.62 7.17
C ASP A 253 4.25 -21.49 5.65
N ILE A 254 5.06 -20.58 5.11
CA ILE A 254 4.99 -20.12 3.73
C ILE A 254 6.29 -20.32 2.94
N TRP A 255 7.41 -20.58 3.62
CA TRP A 255 8.70 -20.81 3.00
C TRP A 255 9.03 -22.29 2.90
N THR A 256 9.79 -22.68 1.88
CA THR A 256 10.21 -24.06 1.62
C THR A 256 11.65 -24.11 1.13
N ILE A 257 12.38 -25.14 1.52
CA ILE A 257 13.77 -25.34 1.10
C ILE A 257 13.85 -25.62 -0.41
N ASP A 258 12.90 -26.38 -0.94
CA ASP A 258 12.90 -26.87 -2.34
C ASP A 258 12.05 -26.00 -3.31
N GLY A 259 11.48 -24.91 -2.83
CA GLY A 259 10.60 -24.03 -3.61
C GLY A 259 9.23 -24.65 -3.94
N SER A 260 8.89 -25.81 -3.42
CA SER A 260 7.58 -26.47 -3.63
C SER A 260 6.45 -25.82 -2.82
N LEU A 261 5.23 -26.34 -2.95
CA LEU A 261 4.10 -25.97 -2.10
C LEU A 261 4.00 -26.84 -0.83
N ASN A 262 4.97 -27.73 -0.59
CA ASN A 262 5.02 -28.58 0.59
C ASN A 262 6.04 -28.04 1.58
N THR A 263 5.60 -27.78 2.81
CA THR A 263 6.47 -27.32 3.89
C THR A 263 6.93 -28.48 4.76
N LEU A 264 8.02 -28.28 5.50
CA LEU A 264 8.61 -29.27 6.41
C LEU A 264 8.79 -28.72 7.84
N ALA A 265 8.32 -27.51 8.10
CA ALA A 265 8.46 -26.82 9.37
C ALA A 265 7.87 -27.63 10.52
N ASP A 266 8.64 -27.84 11.59
CA ASP A 266 8.13 -28.46 12.81
C ASP A 266 7.45 -27.45 13.74
N ARG A 267 7.79 -26.15 13.61
CA ARG A 267 7.21 -25.02 14.33
C ARG A 267 6.66 -23.96 13.35
N PRO A 268 5.53 -24.25 12.63
CA PRO A 268 4.91 -23.26 11.77
C PRO A 268 4.72 -21.94 12.50
N GLY A 269 5.14 -20.84 11.87
CA GLY A 269 5.04 -19.51 12.48
C GLY A 269 3.61 -18.96 12.48
N MET A 270 3.50 -17.72 12.93
CA MET A 270 2.27 -16.94 13.01
C MET A 270 2.47 -15.58 12.38
N ASP A 271 1.47 -15.11 11.64
CA ASP A 271 1.37 -13.73 11.16
C ASP A 271 0.00 -13.18 11.58
N SER A 272 -0.11 -12.81 12.84
CA SER A 272 -1.35 -12.28 13.40
C SER A 272 -1.29 -10.77 13.57
N GLN A 273 -2.44 -10.14 13.39
CA GLN A 273 -2.61 -8.71 13.65
C GLN A 273 -4.03 -8.45 14.15
N LYS A 274 -4.14 -7.86 15.34
CA LYS A 274 -5.40 -7.38 15.89
C LYS A 274 -5.34 -5.88 16.04
N THR A 275 -6.21 -5.18 15.31
CA THR A 275 -6.23 -3.71 15.29
C THR A 275 -7.61 -3.21 15.71
N ASN A 276 -7.64 -2.36 16.74
CA ASN A 276 -8.81 -1.59 17.14
C ASN A 276 -8.59 -0.14 16.73
N SER A 277 -9.58 0.48 16.12
CA SER A 277 -9.48 1.84 15.59
C SER A 277 -10.70 2.67 15.93
N TYR A 278 -10.45 3.92 16.24
CA TYR A 278 -11.46 4.91 16.64
C TYR A 278 -11.22 6.19 15.85
N GLY A 279 -12.29 6.77 15.31
CA GLY A 279 -12.23 8.02 14.57
C GLY A 279 -13.42 8.92 14.93
N ILE A 280 -13.16 10.22 15.10
CA ILE A 280 -14.18 11.25 15.26
C ILE A 280 -13.83 12.39 14.31
N LYS A 281 -14.77 12.75 13.43
CA LYS A 281 -14.66 13.92 12.56
C LYS A 281 -15.76 14.91 12.92
N VAL A 282 -15.41 16.17 13.02
CA VAL A 282 -16.32 17.28 13.24
C VAL A 282 -16.16 18.26 12.09
N PHE A 283 -17.27 18.59 11.45
CA PHE A 283 -17.36 19.59 10.39
C PHE A 283 -18.26 20.71 10.87
N HIS A 284 -17.79 21.94 10.76
CA HIS A 284 -18.59 23.11 11.07
C HIS A 284 -18.45 24.16 9.99
N SER A 285 -19.56 24.48 9.33
CA SER A 285 -19.59 25.46 8.23
C SER A 285 -19.76 26.86 8.77
N PHE A 286 -18.83 27.75 8.40
CA PHE A 286 -18.90 29.20 8.57
C PHE A 286 -19.22 29.88 7.23
N GLU A 287 -19.51 31.17 7.22
CA GLU A 287 -19.89 31.92 6.01
C GLU A 287 -18.82 31.86 4.90
N GLY A 288 -17.53 31.74 5.23
CA GLY A 288 -16.44 31.78 4.24
C GLY A 288 -15.59 30.51 4.16
N PHE A 289 -15.73 29.60 5.12
CA PHE A 289 -14.94 28.37 5.20
C PHE A 289 -15.62 27.32 6.08
N GLU A 290 -15.18 26.09 5.95
CA GLU A 290 -15.52 24.99 6.84
C GLU A 290 -14.33 24.68 7.75
N LEU A 291 -14.59 24.59 9.07
CA LEU A 291 -13.62 24.07 10.03
C LEU A 291 -13.82 22.55 10.18
N GLN A 292 -12.75 21.82 10.02
CA GLN A 292 -12.74 20.36 10.12
C GLN A 292 -11.77 19.94 11.24
N SER A 293 -12.23 19.12 12.14
CA SER A 293 -11.40 18.47 13.17
C SER A 293 -11.47 16.97 12.98
N PHE A 294 -10.33 16.33 12.91
CA PHE A 294 -10.22 14.87 12.82
C PHE A 294 -9.33 14.33 13.93
N THR A 295 -9.91 13.49 14.78
CA THR A 295 -9.22 12.78 15.86
C THR A 295 -9.28 11.28 15.58
N SER A 296 -8.16 10.59 15.59
CA SER A 296 -8.13 9.12 15.51
C SER A 296 -7.17 8.50 16.49
N ALA A 297 -7.44 7.26 16.87
CA ALA A 297 -6.56 6.42 17.67
C ALA A 297 -6.61 4.99 17.17
N THR A 298 -5.46 4.32 17.16
CA THR A 298 -5.36 2.88 16.88
C THR A 298 -4.61 2.17 17.99
N ASP A 299 -5.00 0.92 18.23
CA ASP A 299 -4.33 -0.01 19.14
C ASP A 299 -4.15 -1.34 18.40
N THR A 300 -2.90 -1.72 18.13
CA THR A 300 -2.56 -2.85 17.25
C THR A 300 -1.58 -3.79 17.94
N ASP A 301 -1.99 -5.04 18.11
CA ASP A 301 -1.14 -6.15 18.52
C ASP A 301 -0.73 -6.95 17.27
N VAL A 302 0.56 -7.20 17.10
CA VAL A 302 1.12 -8.03 16.02
C VAL A 302 1.98 -9.12 16.61
N ILE A 303 1.78 -10.37 16.19
CA ILE A 303 2.70 -11.47 16.43
C ILE A 303 3.17 -11.97 15.07
N PHE A 304 4.48 -11.89 14.85
CA PHE A 304 5.11 -12.47 13.69
C PHE A 304 6.16 -13.46 14.13
N SER A 305 5.97 -14.71 13.74
CA SER A 305 6.94 -15.76 14.02
C SER A 305 7.09 -16.67 12.80
N TYR A 306 8.22 -17.28 12.66
CA TYR A 306 8.53 -18.16 11.55
C TYR A 306 9.57 -19.21 11.95
N ASP A 307 9.46 -20.36 11.32
CA ASP A 307 10.49 -21.37 11.32
C ASP A 307 11.59 -20.88 10.36
N ALA A 308 12.77 -20.58 10.90
CA ALA A 308 13.81 -19.91 10.14
C ALA A 308 14.70 -20.88 9.35
N ASP A 309 14.72 -22.15 9.70
CA ASP A 309 15.38 -23.20 8.90
C ASP A 309 14.42 -23.80 7.84
N TRP A 310 13.11 -23.49 7.89
CA TRP A 310 12.04 -23.96 7.00
C TRP A 310 11.88 -25.49 6.98
N GLY A 311 12.37 -26.14 7.99
CA GLY A 311 12.47 -27.59 8.07
C GLY A 311 12.11 -28.13 9.46
N ASN A 312 12.92 -29.02 9.89
CA ASN A 312 12.88 -29.61 11.23
C ASN A 312 14.27 -30.14 11.59
N ALA A 313 14.48 -30.50 12.84
CA ALA A 313 15.79 -30.95 13.32
C ALA A 313 16.46 -32.09 12.53
N TYR A 314 15.72 -32.76 11.63
CA TYR A 314 16.23 -33.87 10.78
C TYR A 314 16.37 -33.49 9.32
N SER A 315 15.92 -32.34 8.89
CA SER A 315 15.94 -31.92 7.49
C SER A 315 17.37 -31.88 6.90
N HIS A 316 18.35 -31.65 7.76
CA HIS A 316 19.78 -31.56 7.39
C HIS A 316 20.63 -32.70 7.95
N ALA A 317 20.01 -33.86 8.24
CA ALA A 317 20.73 -35.01 8.80
C ALA A 317 22.00 -35.36 7.98
N PRO A 318 23.14 -35.70 8.63
CA PRO A 318 23.30 -36.00 10.05
C PRO A 318 23.49 -34.77 10.98
N TYR A 319 23.47 -33.56 10.45
CA TYR A 319 23.53 -32.32 11.22
C TYR A 319 22.18 -32.02 11.84
N THR A 320 22.18 -31.45 13.05
CA THR A 320 20.99 -30.88 13.67
C THR A 320 21.00 -29.38 13.39
N TYR A 321 19.95 -28.88 12.79
CA TYR A 321 19.75 -27.46 12.57
C TYR A 321 18.26 -27.15 12.69
N ASP A 322 17.90 -26.34 13.67
CA ASP A 322 16.53 -25.98 14.01
C ASP A 322 16.56 -24.56 14.56
N TYR A 323 15.82 -23.64 13.97
CA TYR A 323 15.83 -22.25 14.36
C TYR A 323 14.44 -21.64 14.22
N PHE A 324 13.98 -20.99 15.29
CA PHE A 324 12.68 -20.32 15.34
C PHE A 324 12.83 -18.88 15.79
N SER A 325 12.12 -17.94 15.14
CA SER A 325 12.10 -16.54 15.51
C SER A 325 10.67 -16.04 15.73
N GLU A 326 10.47 -15.28 16.80
CA GLU A 326 9.21 -14.64 17.12
C GLU A 326 9.42 -13.17 17.47
N THR A 327 8.58 -12.31 16.94
CA THR A 327 8.50 -10.89 17.27
C THR A 327 7.07 -10.55 17.67
N GLN A 328 6.88 -10.07 18.88
CA GLN A 328 5.62 -9.53 19.38
C GLN A 328 5.71 -8.00 19.42
N ARG A 329 4.68 -7.31 18.92
CA ARG A 329 4.68 -5.87 18.77
C ARG A 329 3.33 -5.30 19.19
N ASP A 330 3.34 -4.37 20.15
CA ASP A 330 2.19 -3.57 20.55
C ASP A 330 2.42 -2.16 20.03
N ARG A 331 1.53 -1.67 19.14
CA ARG A 331 1.61 -0.35 18.52
C ARG A 331 0.36 0.45 18.79
N LYS A 332 0.54 1.67 19.29
CA LYS A 332 -0.53 2.63 19.52
C LYS A 332 -0.24 3.91 18.74
N SER A 333 -1.24 4.41 18.04
CA SER A 333 -1.16 5.71 17.41
C SER A 333 -2.29 6.63 17.87
N PHE A 334 -1.99 7.92 17.91
CA PHE A 334 -2.95 8.98 18.13
C PHE A 334 -2.71 10.08 17.12
N ASN A 335 -3.74 10.51 16.41
CA ASN A 335 -3.66 11.59 15.43
C ASN A 335 -4.73 12.63 15.72
N GLN A 336 -4.33 13.91 15.69
CA GLN A 336 -5.24 15.06 15.76
C GLN A 336 -4.91 16.03 14.63
N GLU A 337 -5.85 16.21 13.72
CA GLU A 337 -5.77 17.23 12.68
C GLU A 337 -6.87 18.28 12.88
N LEU A 338 -6.50 19.54 12.72
CA LEU A 338 -7.41 20.66 12.65
C LEU A 338 -7.11 21.46 11.38
N ARG A 339 -8.11 21.64 10.52
CA ARG A 339 -7.95 22.40 9.30
C ARG A 339 -9.16 23.26 8.98
N ALA A 340 -8.89 24.40 8.35
CA ALA A 340 -9.90 25.25 7.74
C ALA A 340 -9.82 25.10 6.23
N VAL A 341 -10.97 24.92 5.58
CA VAL A 341 -11.11 24.73 4.13
C VAL A 341 -12.02 25.82 3.61
N SER A 342 -11.56 26.69 2.73
CA SER A 342 -12.41 27.72 2.15
C SER A 342 -13.58 27.09 1.39
N ASN A 343 -14.70 27.77 1.34
CA ASN A 343 -15.82 27.35 0.48
C ASN A 343 -15.35 27.27 -0.98
N ALA A 344 -16.03 26.46 -1.79
CA ALA A 344 -15.75 26.37 -3.23
C ALA A 344 -15.84 27.75 -3.90
N ALA A 345 -14.99 27.98 -4.90
CA ALA A 345 -14.96 29.23 -5.62
C ALA A 345 -16.29 29.49 -6.33
N ASP A 346 -16.84 30.70 -6.12
CA ASP A 346 -18.00 31.18 -6.84
C ASP A 346 -17.53 31.88 -8.12
N PHE A 347 -17.58 31.20 -9.26
CA PHE A 347 -17.15 31.70 -10.56
C PHE A 347 -17.88 32.96 -11.05
N SER A 348 -18.91 33.40 -10.32
CA SER A 348 -19.60 34.67 -10.59
C SER A 348 -18.89 35.90 -9.99
N LYS A 349 -17.85 35.69 -9.16
CA LYS A 349 -17.08 36.74 -8.49
C LYS A 349 -15.67 36.84 -9.05
N ASP A 350 -15.09 38.04 -9.10
CA ASP A 350 -13.77 38.31 -9.74
C ASP A 350 -12.55 37.76 -9.02
N HIS A 351 -12.68 36.98 -7.91
CA HIS A 351 -11.57 36.44 -7.15
C HIS A 351 -11.77 34.97 -6.84
N PHE A 352 -10.92 34.16 -7.42
CA PHE A 352 -10.97 32.69 -7.42
C PHE A 352 -9.80 32.11 -6.63
N ILE A 353 -9.86 32.25 -5.31
CA ILE A 353 -8.87 31.64 -4.42
C ILE A 353 -9.59 30.62 -3.57
N GLU A 354 -9.19 29.37 -3.68
CA GLU A 354 -9.50 28.31 -2.74
C GLU A 354 -8.28 28.02 -1.89
N TRP A 355 -8.45 27.81 -0.60
CA TRP A 355 -7.35 27.56 0.28
C TRP A 355 -7.70 26.51 1.35
N VAL A 356 -6.67 25.83 1.82
CA VAL A 356 -6.68 24.98 2.99
C VAL A 356 -5.52 25.40 3.88
N ALA A 357 -5.75 25.49 5.18
CA ALA A 357 -4.70 25.70 6.18
C ALA A 357 -4.99 24.82 7.40
N GLY A 358 -3.96 24.18 7.92
CA GLY A 358 -4.16 23.26 9.03
C GLY A 358 -2.90 22.94 9.80
N VAL A 359 -3.12 22.29 10.94
CA VAL A 359 -2.10 21.71 11.81
C VAL A 359 -2.44 20.25 12.08
N ASN A 360 -1.40 19.45 12.26
CA ASN A 360 -1.55 18.04 12.58
C ASN A 360 -0.54 17.64 13.66
N TYR A 361 -0.98 16.79 14.56
CA TYR A 361 -0.15 16.14 15.56
C TYR A 361 -0.38 14.64 15.49
N LEU A 362 0.70 13.88 15.31
CA LEU A 362 0.71 12.42 15.28
C LEU A 362 1.66 11.91 16.38
N GLU A 363 1.19 11.05 17.25
CA GLU A 363 2.01 10.30 18.21
C GLU A 363 1.92 8.81 17.87
N LEU A 364 3.07 8.13 17.87
CA LEU A 364 3.17 6.69 17.71
C LEU A 364 4.02 6.12 18.86
N LYS A 365 3.51 5.06 19.48
CA LYS A 365 4.21 4.27 20.49
C LYS A 365 4.27 2.83 20.05
N GLU A 366 5.43 2.20 20.22
CA GLU A 366 5.60 0.79 19.93
C GLU A 366 6.46 0.11 20.99
N THR A 367 6.01 -1.01 21.50
CA THR A 367 6.84 -1.94 22.26
C THR A 367 7.08 -3.18 21.44
N ASN A 368 8.29 -3.73 21.53
CA ASN A 368 8.70 -4.88 20.75
C ASN A 368 9.39 -5.90 21.67
N LEU A 369 9.03 -7.17 21.53
CA LEU A 369 9.67 -8.30 22.18
C LEU A 369 10.08 -9.30 21.10
N LYS A 370 11.39 -9.51 20.93
CA LYS A 370 11.96 -10.49 20.00
C LYS A 370 12.52 -11.67 20.77
N LYS A 371 12.24 -12.88 20.30
CA LYS A 371 12.76 -14.16 20.83
C LYS A 371 13.24 -15.01 19.68
N ASP A 372 14.48 -15.47 19.78
CA ASP A 372 15.06 -16.41 18.86
C ASP A 372 15.49 -17.67 19.63
N ASP A 373 15.18 -18.85 19.10
CA ASP A 373 15.44 -20.17 19.65
C ASP A 373 16.17 -20.97 18.59
N GLY A 374 17.41 -21.36 18.85
CA GLY A 374 18.23 -22.12 17.91
C GLY A 374 18.81 -23.38 18.52
N LEU A 375 18.98 -24.41 17.69
CA LEU A 375 19.68 -25.64 18.03
C LEU A 375 20.57 -26.03 16.84
N TYR A 376 21.89 -26.13 17.07
CA TYR A 376 22.85 -26.57 16.07
C TYR A 376 23.72 -27.72 16.60
N GLY A 377 23.91 -28.77 15.79
CA GLY A 377 24.75 -29.92 16.13
C GLY A 377 25.50 -30.47 14.92
N ASP A 378 26.83 -30.54 15.05
CA ASP A 378 27.71 -31.25 14.13
C ASP A 378 27.90 -32.68 14.66
N PRO A 379 27.66 -33.72 13.83
CA PRO A 379 27.85 -35.12 14.27
C PRO A 379 29.30 -35.46 14.61
N SER A 380 30.28 -34.67 14.19
CA SER A 380 31.68 -34.82 14.56
C SER A 380 32.02 -34.22 15.93
N ASP A 381 31.14 -33.38 16.48
CA ASP A 381 31.32 -32.78 17.80
C ASP A 381 30.61 -33.61 18.88
N PRO A 382 31.39 -34.25 19.79
CA PRO A 382 30.80 -35.09 20.83
C PRO A 382 30.08 -34.30 21.92
N TYR A 383 30.18 -32.99 21.95
CA TYR A 383 29.57 -32.10 22.96
C TYR A 383 28.28 -31.43 22.51
N GLY A 384 27.97 -31.48 21.21
CA GLY A 384 26.75 -30.94 20.65
C GLY A 384 25.53 -31.85 20.86
N PRO A 385 24.30 -31.41 20.45
CA PRO A 385 23.99 -30.12 19.86
C PRO A 385 23.97 -28.97 20.88
N TYR A 386 24.22 -27.74 20.37
CA TYR A 386 24.23 -26.52 21.16
C TYR A 386 22.91 -25.76 20.98
N ALA A 387 22.30 -25.37 22.09
CA ALA A 387 21.13 -24.50 22.09
C ALA A 387 21.57 -23.03 22.19
N SER A 388 20.98 -22.17 21.36
CA SER A 388 21.13 -20.72 21.39
C SER A 388 19.78 -20.11 21.72
N LYS A 389 19.73 -19.16 22.64
CA LYS A 389 18.52 -18.39 22.94
C LYS A 389 18.86 -16.93 23.00
N PHE A 390 18.07 -16.14 22.29
CA PHE A 390 18.19 -14.70 22.32
C PHE A 390 16.83 -14.08 22.64
N GLU A 391 16.82 -13.12 23.56
CA GLU A 391 15.64 -12.33 23.87
C GLU A 391 16.03 -10.86 23.96
N SER A 392 15.29 -10.00 23.28
CA SER A 392 15.43 -8.55 23.40
C SER A 392 14.07 -7.87 23.43
N SER A 393 13.99 -6.76 24.13
CA SER A 393 12.80 -5.91 24.16
C SER A 393 13.17 -4.48 23.88
N SER A 394 12.29 -3.74 23.22
CA SER A 394 12.49 -2.33 22.92
C SER A 394 11.21 -1.50 23.13
N ARG A 395 11.41 -0.20 23.31
CA ARG A 395 10.36 0.81 23.35
C ARG A 395 10.73 1.91 22.37
N TYR A 396 9.76 2.28 21.57
CA TYR A 396 9.84 3.37 20.62
C TYR A 396 8.66 4.31 20.85
N LYS A 397 8.93 5.60 20.87
CA LYS A 397 7.92 6.64 20.86
C LYS A 397 8.35 7.70 19.85
N SER A 398 7.44 8.13 18.99
CA SER A 398 7.67 9.30 18.14
C SER A 398 6.51 10.25 18.19
N SER A 399 6.79 11.53 17.94
CA SER A 399 5.79 12.56 17.72
C SER A 399 6.16 13.41 16.52
N ASN A 400 5.13 13.74 15.73
CA ASN A 400 5.23 14.61 14.57
C ASN A 400 4.27 15.77 14.76
N PHE A 401 4.78 16.99 14.74
CA PHE A 401 3.94 18.19 14.65
C PHE A 401 4.13 18.82 13.27
N SER A 402 3.03 19.17 12.61
CA SER A 402 3.13 19.77 11.29
C SER A 402 2.15 20.92 11.08
N VAL A 403 2.57 21.84 10.24
CA VAL A 403 1.75 22.93 9.71
C VAL A 403 1.72 22.80 8.20
N PHE A 404 0.52 22.87 7.62
CA PHE A 404 0.36 22.71 6.19
C PHE A 404 -0.68 23.67 5.61
N GLY A 405 -0.58 23.90 4.31
CA GLY A 405 -1.54 24.67 3.56
C GLY A 405 -1.50 24.38 2.08
N ASN A 406 -2.63 24.65 1.43
CA ASN A 406 -2.77 24.62 -0.03
C ASN A 406 -3.49 25.88 -0.50
N LEU A 407 -3.07 26.40 -1.62
CA LEU A 407 -3.68 27.55 -2.30
C LEU A 407 -3.94 27.17 -3.76
N ASP A 408 -5.19 27.22 -4.18
CA ASP A 408 -5.60 27.07 -5.57
C ASP A 408 -6.02 28.43 -6.09
N TYR A 409 -5.31 28.93 -7.09
CA TYR A 409 -5.58 30.21 -7.74
C TYR A 409 -6.04 29.97 -9.17
N LEU A 410 -7.29 30.33 -9.45
CA LEU A 410 -7.84 30.24 -10.79
C LEU A 410 -7.40 31.46 -11.61
N LEU A 411 -6.43 31.24 -12.50
CA LEU A 411 -5.94 32.25 -13.44
C LEU A 411 -6.98 32.57 -14.52
N SER A 412 -7.84 31.60 -14.83
CA SER A 412 -9.02 31.73 -15.70
C SER A 412 -9.97 30.57 -15.43
N ALA A 413 -11.15 30.56 -16.05
CA ALA A 413 -12.09 29.44 -15.96
C ALA A 413 -11.49 28.08 -16.40
N ALA A 414 -10.42 28.09 -17.18
CA ALA A 414 -9.77 26.90 -17.72
C ALA A 414 -8.35 26.66 -17.16
N LEU A 415 -7.80 27.54 -16.34
CA LEU A 415 -6.40 27.48 -15.93
C LEU A 415 -6.28 27.73 -14.41
N LYS A 416 -5.83 26.72 -13.67
CA LYS A 416 -5.64 26.75 -12.22
C LYS A 416 -4.15 26.56 -11.88
N LEU A 417 -3.63 27.38 -10.97
CA LEU A 417 -2.34 27.20 -10.30
C LEU A 417 -2.62 26.69 -8.90
N SER A 418 -2.05 25.55 -8.55
CA SER A 418 -2.15 24.97 -7.21
C SER A 418 -0.77 24.97 -6.53
N MET A 419 -0.71 25.35 -5.25
CA MET A 419 0.50 25.41 -4.45
C MET A 419 0.25 24.87 -3.07
N GLY A 420 0.90 23.77 -2.73
CA GLY A 420 0.82 23.13 -1.41
C GLY A 420 2.17 23.16 -0.70
N VAL A 421 2.18 23.32 0.61
CA VAL A 421 3.35 23.27 1.45
C VAL A 421 3.03 22.61 2.78
N ARG A 422 3.99 21.86 3.32
CA ARG A 422 3.97 21.30 4.68
C ARG A 422 5.34 21.41 5.28
N TRP A 423 5.40 21.84 6.54
CA TRP A 423 6.55 21.75 7.42
C TRP A 423 6.22 20.78 8.54
N GLU A 424 7.19 19.97 8.93
CA GLU A 424 7.02 18.91 9.92
C GLU A 424 8.25 18.87 10.84
N ASP A 425 7.98 18.84 12.14
CA ASP A 425 8.95 18.64 13.20
C ASP A 425 8.73 17.25 13.80
N TRP A 426 9.73 16.40 13.72
CA TRP A 426 9.70 15.03 14.19
C TRP A 426 10.72 14.79 15.28
N GLU A 427 10.30 14.10 16.32
CA GLU A 427 11.16 13.64 17.39
C GLU A 427 10.85 12.18 17.73
N ALA A 428 11.84 11.42 18.16
CA ALA A 428 11.66 10.07 18.64
C ALA A 428 12.52 9.75 19.85
N ASP A 429 11.99 8.85 20.69
CA ASP A 429 12.70 8.23 21.81
C ASP A 429 12.75 6.71 21.59
N TYR A 430 13.93 6.14 21.66
CA TYR A 430 14.14 4.69 21.61
C TYR A 430 15.01 4.22 22.78
N SER A 431 14.64 3.06 23.34
CA SER A 431 15.47 2.34 24.29
C SER A 431 15.21 0.83 24.20
N ASP A 432 16.24 0.02 24.47
CA ASP A 432 16.12 -1.43 24.47
C ASP A 432 16.82 -2.12 25.65
N SER A 433 16.60 -3.43 25.77
CA SER A 433 17.21 -4.28 26.80
C SER A 433 18.71 -4.53 26.58
N LEU A 434 19.25 -4.18 25.42
CA LEU A 434 20.68 -4.26 25.09
C LEU A 434 21.43 -2.99 25.49
N GLN A 435 20.77 -2.06 26.21
CA GLN A 435 21.28 -0.77 26.69
C GLN A 435 21.55 0.26 25.58
N GLU A 436 20.92 0.11 24.43
CA GLU A 436 20.92 1.12 23.38
C GLU A 436 19.82 2.14 23.66
N SER A 437 20.10 3.42 23.37
CA SER A 437 19.10 4.49 23.41
C SER A 437 19.44 5.59 22.41
N PHE A 438 18.40 6.11 21.72
CA PHE A 438 18.53 7.13 20.69
C PHE A 438 17.38 8.13 20.79
N ASN A 439 17.67 9.42 20.62
CA ASN A 439 16.68 10.48 20.64
C ASN A 439 16.87 11.40 19.43
N PRO A 440 16.60 10.89 18.21
CA PRO A 440 16.77 11.69 16.99
C PRO A 440 15.64 12.71 16.84
N THR A 441 15.97 13.82 16.21
CA THR A 441 15.02 14.88 15.83
C THR A 441 15.33 15.35 14.42
N ASP A 442 14.30 15.55 13.59
CA ASP A 442 14.44 16.06 12.23
C ASP A 442 13.38 17.10 11.91
N GLN A 443 13.75 18.10 11.13
CA GLN A 443 12.82 19.06 10.55
C GLN A 443 12.77 18.88 9.04
N MET A 444 11.58 18.62 8.52
CA MET A 444 11.39 18.32 7.13
C MET A 444 10.37 19.26 6.50
N SER A 445 10.50 19.48 5.21
CA SER A 445 9.51 20.24 4.45
C SER A 445 9.27 19.61 3.09
N GLY A 446 8.02 19.57 2.72
CA GLY A 446 7.55 19.13 1.41
C GLY A 446 6.58 20.13 0.81
N GLY A 447 6.33 19.97 -0.45
CA GLY A 447 5.40 20.85 -1.15
C GLY A 447 5.13 20.40 -2.57
N LYS A 448 4.16 21.05 -3.19
CA LYS A 448 3.77 20.79 -4.57
C LYS A 448 3.39 22.12 -5.23
N ILE A 449 3.81 22.29 -6.45
CA ILE A 449 3.29 23.34 -7.32
C ILE A 449 2.83 22.68 -8.62
N SER A 450 1.63 23.02 -9.07
CA SER A 450 1.07 22.47 -10.29
C SER A 450 0.28 23.50 -11.07
N LEU A 451 0.31 23.36 -12.40
CA LEU A 451 -0.49 24.13 -13.33
C LEU A 451 -1.43 23.17 -14.04
N ILE A 452 -2.73 23.41 -13.93
CA ILE A 452 -3.78 22.54 -14.46
C ILE A 452 -4.58 23.34 -15.48
N LYS A 453 -4.66 22.82 -16.71
CA LYS A 453 -5.51 23.35 -17.77
C LYS A 453 -6.67 22.36 -18.00
N SER A 454 -7.88 22.79 -17.66
CA SER A 454 -9.11 22.02 -17.87
C SER A 454 -9.88 22.53 -19.08
N THR A 455 -10.66 21.66 -19.69
CA THR A 455 -11.55 21.98 -20.80
C THR A 455 -13.00 21.74 -20.38
N VAL A 456 -13.93 22.32 -21.11
CA VAL A 456 -15.38 22.24 -20.83
C VAL A 456 -15.90 20.80 -20.92
N ASN A 457 -15.27 19.95 -21.71
CA ASN A 457 -15.63 18.54 -21.87
C ASN A 457 -15.02 17.59 -20.82
N GLY A 458 -14.52 18.13 -19.70
CA GLY A 458 -13.94 17.32 -18.62
C GLY A 458 -12.54 16.76 -18.91
N SER A 459 -11.86 17.21 -19.95
CA SER A 459 -10.45 16.87 -20.19
C SER A 459 -9.53 17.83 -19.43
N SER A 460 -8.36 17.36 -19.01
CA SER A 460 -7.34 18.18 -18.36
C SER A 460 -5.93 17.80 -18.77
N LEU A 461 -5.05 18.78 -18.71
CA LEU A 461 -3.60 18.63 -18.84
C LEU A 461 -2.97 19.31 -17.64
N TYR A 462 -2.06 18.63 -16.95
CA TYR A 462 -1.33 19.24 -15.84
C TYR A 462 0.18 19.04 -15.95
N ALA A 463 0.90 19.96 -15.33
CA ALA A 463 2.32 19.80 -15.04
C ALA A 463 2.55 20.11 -13.55
N SER A 464 3.30 19.27 -12.87
CA SER A 464 3.57 19.43 -11.46
C SER A 464 5.04 19.19 -11.10
N LEU A 465 5.45 19.87 -10.03
CA LEU A 465 6.69 19.66 -9.31
C LEU A 465 6.32 19.42 -7.86
N ALA A 466 6.68 18.25 -7.33
CA ALA A 466 6.39 17.88 -5.96
C ALA A 466 7.66 17.44 -5.24
N LYS A 467 7.84 17.91 -3.99
CA LYS A 467 8.88 17.43 -3.07
C LYS A 467 8.22 16.67 -1.93
N GLY A 468 8.57 15.40 -1.79
CA GLY A 468 8.25 14.55 -0.65
C GLY A 468 9.47 14.29 0.22
N TYR A 469 9.22 13.77 1.40
CA TYR A 469 10.25 13.40 2.37
C TYR A 469 9.80 12.18 3.15
N LYS A 470 10.79 11.48 3.71
CA LYS A 470 10.63 10.36 4.63
C LYS A 470 11.55 10.61 5.81
N GLN A 471 11.07 10.44 7.02
CA GLN A 471 11.84 10.67 8.23
C GLN A 471 13.07 9.79 8.32
N GLY A 472 14.09 10.26 9.04
CA GLY A 472 15.23 9.45 9.46
C GLY A 472 14.82 8.35 10.44
N GLY A 473 15.78 7.60 10.89
CA GLY A 473 15.54 6.53 11.85
C GLY A 473 16.83 5.87 12.31
N PHE A 474 16.70 4.67 12.83
CA PHE A 474 17.83 3.91 13.33
C PHE A 474 17.58 2.40 13.19
N ASN A 475 18.68 1.64 13.12
CA ASN A 475 18.66 0.20 13.02
C ASN A 475 18.50 -0.42 14.41
N LEU A 476 17.58 -1.37 14.57
CA LEU A 476 17.22 -1.97 15.85
C LEU A 476 17.82 -3.35 16.02
N GLY A 477 18.10 -3.71 17.29
CA GLY A 477 18.37 -5.11 17.69
C GLY A 477 19.62 -5.72 17.08
N LEU A 478 20.59 -4.92 16.66
CA LEU A 478 21.80 -5.40 16.00
C LEU A 478 22.80 -6.06 16.95
N GLY A 479 22.56 -5.99 18.27
CA GLY A 479 23.53 -6.47 19.26
C GLY A 479 24.91 -5.83 19.06
N LEU A 480 24.92 -4.60 18.60
CA LEU A 480 26.12 -3.83 18.34
C LEU A 480 26.75 -3.44 19.69
N GLY A 481 27.37 -4.41 20.36
CA GLY A 481 28.24 -4.10 21.50
C GLY A 481 29.23 -3.01 21.13
N ALA A 482 29.78 -2.32 22.12
CA ALA A 482 30.66 -1.16 22.02
C ALA A 482 31.88 -1.27 21.06
N ASN A 483 32.05 -2.37 20.39
CA ASN A 483 33.09 -2.67 19.40
C ASN A 483 32.60 -2.80 17.96
N SER A 484 31.31 -2.57 17.68
CA SER A 484 30.87 -2.61 16.29
C SER A 484 31.35 -1.37 15.56
N ILE A 485 32.17 -1.62 14.55
CA ILE A 485 32.93 -0.67 13.73
C ILE A 485 32.02 0.25 12.89
N ASN A 486 30.72 0.18 13.05
CA ASN A 486 29.79 0.86 12.18
C ASN A 486 29.06 2.01 12.90
N ASN A 487 29.48 3.23 12.57
CA ASN A 487 28.74 4.47 12.82
C ASN A 487 27.35 4.53 12.13
N ASN A 488 26.75 3.41 11.76
CA ASN A 488 25.55 3.29 10.93
C ASN A 488 24.32 2.87 11.75
N VAL A 489 24.24 3.27 13.00
CA VAL A 489 23.04 3.02 13.82
C VAL A 489 21.91 3.91 13.38
N ALA A 490 22.14 5.19 13.17
CA ALA A 490 21.17 6.15 12.67
C ALA A 490 21.29 6.35 11.15
N TYR A 491 20.21 6.72 10.53
CA TYR A 491 20.14 7.14 9.14
C TYR A 491 19.29 8.41 9.02
N ASP A 492 19.66 9.26 8.06
CA ASP A 492 19.07 10.57 7.83
C ASP A 492 17.73 10.47 7.05
N PRO A 493 16.93 11.54 7.03
CA PRO A 493 15.75 11.64 6.16
C PRO A 493 16.09 11.46 4.69
N GLU A 494 15.15 10.85 3.95
CA GLU A 494 15.21 10.75 2.48
C GLU A 494 14.28 11.77 1.84
N PHE A 495 14.70 12.34 0.72
CA PHE A 495 13.92 13.31 -0.05
C PHE A 495 13.68 12.81 -1.49
N LEU A 496 12.52 13.15 -2.02
CA LEU A 496 12.12 12.83 -3.40
C LEU A 496 11.61 14.09 -4.08
N THR A 497 12.24 14.47 -5.18
CA THR A 497 11.72 15.51 -6.09
C THR A 497 11.13 14.88 -7.33
N ASN A 498 9.83 15.06 -7.57
CA ASN A 498 9.09 14.47 -8.67
C ASN A 498 8.61 15.55 -9.65
N TYR A 499 8.91 15.36 -10.93
CA TYR A 499 8.44 16.15 -12.06
C TYR A 499 7.43 15.30 -12.81
N GLU A 500 6.25 15.86 -13.12
CA GLU A 500 5.18 15.10 -13.73
C GLU A 500 4.42 15.92 -14.75
N ILE A 501 4.07 15.29 -15.87
CA ILE A 501 3.09 15.83 -16.85
C ILE A 501 2.04 14.76 -17.03
N GLY A 502 0.77 15.12 -16.85
CA GLY A 502 -0.35 14.22 -17.00
C GLY A 502 -1.46 14.78 -17.86
N ILE A 503 -2.11 13.90 -18.58
CA ILE A 503 -3.30 14.18 -19.38
C ILE A 503 -4.43 13.26 -18.94
N ASN A 504 -5.61 13.84 -18.77
CA ASN A 504 -6.86 13.11 -18.58
C ASN A 504 -7.84 13.60 -19.63
N THR A 505 -8.34 12.73 -20.50
CA THR A 505 -9.16 13.14 -21.62
C THR A 505 -10.16 12.07 -22.05
N LYS A 506 -11.27 12.52 -22.60
CA LYS A 506 -12.26 11.68 -23.27
C LYS A 506 -12.07 11.81 -24.77
N LEU A 507 -11.96 10.70 -25.47
CA LEU A 507 -11.74 10.61 -26.91
C LEU A 507 -12.91 9.90 -27.59
N LEU A 508 -13.10 10.14 -28.90
CA LEU A 508 -14.13 9.50 -29.72
C LEU A 508 -15.54 9.62 -29.12
N ASP A 509 -15.99 10.85 -28.88
CA ASP A 509 -17.31 11.15 -28.28
C ASP A 509 -17.55 10.43 -26.94
N SER A 510 -16.52 10.44 -26.08
CA SER A 510 -16.50 9.80 -24.75
C SER A 510 -16.49 8.27 -24.75
N THR A 511 -16.31 7.62 -25.89
CA THR A 511 -16.16 6.16 -25.99
C THR A 511 -14.86 5.67 -25.33
N ILE A 512 -13.82 6.52 -25.27
CA ILE A 512 -12.53 6.21 -24.66
C ILE A 512 -12.23 7.23 -23.57
N ASN A 513 -12.05 6.75 -22.34
CA ASN A 513 -11.45 7.50 -21.25
C ASN A 513 -9.96 7.18 -21.20
N PHE A 514 -9.13 8.18 -21.35
CA PHE A 514 -7.68 8.04 -21.40
C PHE A 514 -7.03 8.89 -20.31
N ASN A 515 -6.17 8.27 -19.49
CA ASN A 515 -5.27 8.94 -18.57
C ASN A 515 -3.84 8.51 -18.88
N GLY A 516 -2.95 9.48 -19.07
CA GLY A 516 -1.53 9.24 -19.36
C GLY A 516 -0.65 10.16 -18.54
N VAL A 517 0.42 9.63 -17.96
CA VAL A 517 1.34 10.36 -17.08
C VAL A 517 2.77 10.03 -17.44
N LEU A 518 3.60 11.04 -17.65
CA LEU A 518 5.06 10.96 -17.71
C LEU A 518 5.62 11.51 -16.41
N PHE A 519 6.53 10.79 -15.80
CA PHE A 519 7.17 11.22 -14.56
C PHE A 519 8.68 11.02 -14.55
N TYR A 520 9.36 11.86 -13.78
CA TYR A 520 10.77 11.77 -13.46
C TYR A 520 10.97 12.14 -11.99
N SER A 521 11.54 11.22 -11.22
CA SER A 521 11.76 11.37 -9.78
C SER A 521 13.25 11.27 -9.47
N ASP A 522 13.77 12.24 -8.73
CA ASP A 522 15.15 12.32 -8.23
C ASP A 522 15.13 12.07 -6.71
N ARG A 523 15.87 11.08 -6.24
CA ARG A 523 15.95 10.69 -4.82
C ARG A 523 17.28 11.12 -4.25
N GLU A 524 17.24 11.83 -3.13
CA GLU A 524 18.40 12.28 -2.37
C GLU A 524 18.43 11.57 -1.02
N ASP A 525 19.61 11.15 -0.56
CA ASP A 525 19.82 10.41 0.70
C ASP A 525 18.95 9.14 0.78
N GLN A 526 18.87 8.39 -0.33
CA GLN A 526 18.03 7.21 -0.47
C GLN A 526 18.28 6.21 0.66
N GLN A 527 17.25 5.89 1.44
CA GLN A 527 17.29 4.85 2.45
C GLN A 527 17.20 3.47 1.78
N VAL A 528 18.26 2.69 1.89
CA VAL A 528 18.37 1.36 1.30
C VAL A 528 18.50 0.32 2.39
N LEU A 529 17.60 -0.68 2.38
CA LEU A 529 17.67 -1.83 3.26
C LEU A 529 18.59 -2.89 2.63
N ILE A 530 19.73 -3.11 3.22
CA ILE A 530 20.67 -4.18 2.85
C ILE A 530 20.62 -5.31 3.87
N SER A 531 20.88 -6.52 3.40
CA SER A 531 21.12 -7.68 4.26
C SER A 531 22.62 -7.92 4.37
N THR A 532 23.06 -8.28 5.55
CA THR A 532 24.45 -8.65 5.81
C THR A 532 24.51 -9.83 6.76
N GLN A 533 25.51 -10.67 6.60
CA GLN A 533 25.83 -11.77 7.47
C GLN A 533 27.18 -11.46 8.13
N THR A 534 27.21 -11.36 9.45
CA THR A 534 28.43 -10.99 10.19
C THR A 534 29.38 -12.17 10.33
N ASP A 535 28.86 -13.38 10.39
CA ASP A 535 29.61 -14.62 10.33
C ASP A 535 29.07 -15.51 9.18
N PRO A 536 29.80 -15.68 8.08
CA PRO A 536 29.33 -16.51 6.96
C PRO A 536 29.12 -18.00 7.30
N SER A 537 29.66 -18.46 8.43
CA SER A 537 29.49 -19.84 8.89
C SER A 537 28.27 -20.03 9.80
N ASP A 538 27.65 -18.92 10.27
CA ASP A 538 26.45 -18.93 11.10
C ASP A 538 25.31 -18.13 10.43
N PRO A 539 24.31 -18.81 9.85
CA PRO A 539 23.17 -18.14 9.20
C PRO A 539 22.34 -17.29 10.17
N ASN A 540 22.44 -17.56 11.49
CA ASN A 540 21.70 -16.79 12.51
C ASN A 540 22.29 -15.38 12.74
N THR A 541 23.48 -15.10 12.19
CA THR A 541 24.09 -13.77 12.20
C THR A 541 23.62 -12.88 11.05
N PHE A 542 22.61 -13.30 10.30
CA PHE A 542 22.01 -12.52 9.24
C PHE A 542 21.21 -11.35 9.81
N SER A 543 21.51 -10.13 9.37
CA SER A 543 20.84 -8.92 9.82
C SER A 543 20.51 -7.99 8.66
N PHE A 544 19.54 -7.12 8.89
CA PHE A 544 19.15 -6.08 7.94
C PHE A 544 19.54 -4.70 8.48
N LEU A 545 20.16 -3.91 7.62
CA LEU A 545 20.60 -2.54 7.92
C LEU A 545 19.99 -1.56 6.92
N THR A 546 19.41 -0.49 7.42
CA THR A 546 19.05 0.66 6.60
C THR A 546 20.19 1.67 6.62
N GLN A 547 20.57 2.18 5.46
CA GLN A 547 21.63 3.18 5.29
C GLN A 547 21.18 4.22 4.25
N ASN A 548 21.62 5.47 4.41
CA ASN A 548 21.56 6.48 3.36
C ASN A 548 22.74 6.27 2.41
N ALA A 549 22.55 5.40 1.46
CA ALA A 549 23.67 4.89 0.70
C ALA A 549 23.75 5.47 -0.71
N ALA A 550 22.67 6.01 -1.24
CA ALA A 550 22.62 6.28 -2.67
C ALA A 550 21.69 7.43 -3.02
N GLU A 551 22.01 8.10 -4.11
CA GLU A 551 21.03 8.80 -4.93
C GLU A 551 20.31 7.79 -5.82
N GLY A 552 19.06 8.03 -6.17
CA GLY A 552 18.29 7.21 -7.07
C GLY A 552 17.50 8.02 -8.07
N VAL A 553 17.27 7.46 -9.26
CA VAL A 553 16.38 8.06 -10.27
C VAL A 553 15.34 7.04 -10.69
N ASN A 554 14.07 7.47 -10.68
CA ASN A 554 12.95 6.66 -11.13
C ASN A 554 12.17 7.49 -12.16
N HIS A 555 11.97 6.95 -13.38
CA HIS A 555 11.21 7.64 -14.41
C HIS A 555 10.43 6.67 -15.26
N GLY A 556 9.37 7.17 -15.90
CA GLY A 556 8.56 6.28 -16.69
C GLY A 556 7.28 6.89 -17.25
N LEU A 557 6.44 5.98 -17.70
CA LEU A 557 5.12 6.25 -18.27
C LEU A 557 4.08 5.42 -17.54
N GLU A 558 2.95 6.03 -17.25
CA GLU A 558 1.75 5.37 -16.74
C GLU A 558 0.58 5.69 -17.63
N MET A 559 -0.22 4.69 -17.97
CA MET A 559 -1.35 4.83 -18.86
C MET A 559 -2.53 4.01 -18.33
N LYS A 560 -3.70 4.62 -18.30
CA LYS A 560 -5.00 3.96 -18.12
C LYS A 560 -5.88 4.32 -19.31
N MET A 561 -6.54 3.32 -19.87
CA MET A 561 -7.50 3.49 -20.96
C MET A 561 -8.70 2.59 -20.69
N ASP A 562 -9.87 3.18 -20.60
CA ASP A 562 -11.15 2.48 -20.57
C ASP A 562 -11.89 2.79 -21.87
N MET A 563 -12.37 1.76 -22.57
CA MET A 563 -13.00 1.89 -23.88
C MET A 563 -14.30 1.09 -23.92
N ASP A 564 -15.40 1.78 -24.19
CA ASP A 564 -16.71 1.18 -24.45
C ASP A 564 -16.87 0.91 -25.96
N ILE A 565 -16.60 -0.35 -26.37
CA ILE A 565 -16.72 -0.78 -27.76
C ILE A 565 -18.18 -0.78 -28.19
N THR A 566 -19.06 -1.22 -27.30
CA THR A 566 -20.52 -1.15 -27.41
C THR A 566 -21.12 -0.89 -26.03
N GLU A 567 -22.41 -0.61 -25.92
CA GLU A 567 -23.12 -0.49 -24.64
C GLU A 567 -22.99 -1.73 -23.74
N SER A 568 -22.65 -2.89 -24.32
CA SER A 568 -22.52 -4.15 -23.59
C SER A 568 -21.10 -4.69 -23.51
N LEU A 569 -20.12 -4.05 -24.17
CA LEU A 569 -18.74 -4.54 -24.24
C LEU A 569 -17.75 -3.43 -23.99
N GLY A 570 -17.07 -3.50 -22.87
CA GLY A 570 -15.96 -2.62 -22.48
C GLY A 570 -14.63 -3.36 -22.45
N ILE A 571 -13.55 -2.63 -22.73
CA ILE A 571 -12.16 -3.07 -22.57
C ILE A 571 -11.43 -2.04 -21.72
N PHE A 572 -10.59 -2.49 -20.82
CA PHE A 572 -9.64 -1.63 -20.13
C PHE A 572 -8.19 -2.06 -20.36
N LEU A 573 -7.29 -1.09 -20.39
CA LEU A 573 -5.84 -1.30 -20.43
C LEU A 573 -5.18 -0.37 -19.42
N ASN A 574 -4.45 -0.95 -18.48
CA ASN A 574 -3.54 -0.24 -17.56
C ASN A 574 -2.11 -0.67 -17.88
N LEU A 575 -1.21 0.27 -18.11
CA LEU A 575 0.19 0.02 -18.47
C LEU A 575 1.11 0.92 -17.65
N GLY A 576 2.13 0.32 -17.03
CA GLY A 576 3.25 1.00 -16.39
C GLY A 576 4.56 0.63 -17.08
N ILE A 577 5.35 1.63 -17.45
CA ILE A 577 6.73 1.48 -17.88
C ILE A 577 7.58 2.24 -16.87
N LEU A 578 8.52 1.55 -16.25
CA LEU A 578 9.33 2.07 -15.17
C LEU A 578 10.81 1.78 -15.43
N LYS A 579 11.63 2.79 -15.33
CA LYS A 579 13.07 2.63 -15.25
C LYS A 579 13.57 3.25 -13.95
N THR A 580 14.27 2.44 -13.17
CA THR A 580 14.89 2.86 -11.91
C THR A 580 16.39 2.66 -12.01
N GLU A 581 17.16 3.51 -11.34
CA GLU A 581 18.61 3.44 -11.34
C GLU A 581 19.15 3.85 -9.96
N ILE A 582 20.04 3.04 -9.41
CA ILE A 582 20.82 3.37 -8.21
C ILE A 582 22.01 4.19 -8.66
N LYS A 583 22.26 5.34 -8.03
CA LYS A 583 23.38 6.25 -8.32
C LYS A 583 24.20 6.51 -7.08
N ASN A 584 25.49 6.85 -7.29
CA ASN A 584 26.42 7.37 -6.27
C ASN A 584 26.45 6.56 -4.96
N TRP A 585 26.45 5.24 -5.03
CA TRP A 585 26.57 4.40 -3.84
C TRP A 585 28.01 3.99 -3.57
N GLN A 586 28.72 4.80 -2.78
CA GLN A 586 30.18 4.68 -2.57
C GLN A 586 30.62 3.31 -2.02
N SER A 587 29.86 2.69 -1.11
CA SER A 587 30.16 1.39 -0.52
C SER A 587 29.76 0.20 -1.41
N ARG A 588 28.89 0.40 -2.41
CA ARG A 588 28.36 -0.62 -3.30
C ARG A 588 28.34 -0.16 -4.75
N ARG A 589 29.51 0.25 -5.25
CA ARG A 589 29.68 0.68 -6.66
C ARG A 589 29.30 -0.40 -7.68
N ASP A 590 29.30 -1.67 -7.27
CA ASP A 590 28.84 -2.80 -8.05
C ASP A 590 27.35 -2.72 -8.40
N LEU A 591 26.57 -1.92 -7.65
CA LEU A 591 25.13 -1.71 -7.87
C LEU A 591 24.80 -0.41 -8.61
N GLU A 592 25.77 0.45 -8.87
CA GLU A 592 25.56 1.68 -9.64
C GLU A 592 25.09 1.36 -11.07
N GLY A 593 24.05 2.06 -11.53
CA GLY A 593 23.39 1.82 -12.81
C GLY A 593 22.38 0.65 -12.80
N ARG A 594 22.28 -0.10 -11.70
CA ARG A 594 21.32 -1.22 -11.57
C ARG A 594 19.92 -0.69 -11.22
N ALA A 595 18.89 -1.39 -11.70
CA ALA A 595 17.52 -1.17 -11.28
C ALA A 595 17.32 -1.51 -9.79
N GLN A 596 16.47 -0.76 -9.11
CA GLN A 596 16.07 -0.98 -7.72
C GLN A 596 15.29 -2.30 -7.56
N ALA A 597 15.26 -2.84 -6.35
CA ALA A 597 14.54 -4.08 -6.09
C ALA A 597 13.01 -3.86 -6.11
N HIS A 598 12.27 -4.91 -6.48
CA HIS A 598 10.81 -4.90 -6.63
C HIS A 598 10.26 -3.79 -7.56
N ALA A 599 11.05 -3.43 -8.58
CA ALA A 599 10.74 -2.43 -9.59
C ALA A 599 10.71 -3.07 -11.00
N PRO A 600 9.65 -3.80 -11.38
CA PRO A 600 9.52 -4.36 -12.72
C PRO A 600 9.50 -3.24 -13.77
N GLU A 601 10.21 -3.42 -14.88
CA GLU A 601 10.26 -2.43 -15.96
C GLU A 601 8.91 -2.21 -16.64
N LYS A 602 8.07 -3.24 -16.67
CA LYS A 602 6.73 -3.18 -17.23
C LYS A 602 5.76 -3.92 -16.32
N SER A 603 4.65 -3.28 -16.04
CA SER A 603 3.48 -3.86 -15.39
C SER A 603 2.25 -3.53 -16.23
N TYR A 604 1.34 -4.47 -16.35
CA TYR A 604 0.13 -4.27 -17.14
C TYR A 604 -1.06 -5.03 -16.59
N ALA A 605 -2.25 -4.49 -16.86
CA ALA A 605 -3.52 -5.15 -16.72
C ALA A 605 -4.37 -4.85 -17.97
N LEU A 606 -4.83 -5.89 -18.64
CA LEU A 606 -5.74 -5.81 -19.78
C LEU A 606 -6.98 -6.62 -19.46
N GLY A 607 -8.16 -6.04 -19.60
CA GLY A 607 -9.39 -6.77 -19.33
C GLY A 607 -10.52 -6.43 -20.26
N LEU A 608 -11.49 -7.34 -20.27
CA LEU A 608 -12.71 -7.25 -21.05
C LEU A 608 -13.89 -7.47 -20.10
N ASN A 609 -14.86 -6.55 -20.15
CA ASN A 609 -16.13 -6.64 -19.47
C ASN A 609 -17.25 -6.75 -20.51
N TRP A 610 -18.00 -7.83 -20.46
CA TRP A 610 -19.08 -8.09 -21.41
C TRP A 610 -20.40 -8.37 -20.68
N ILE A 611 -21.45 -7.65 -21.05
CA ILE A 611 -22.81 -7.76 -20.50
C ILE A 611 -23.71 -8.30 -21.60
N PRO A 612 -23.68 -9.63 -21.91
CA PRO A 612 -24.45 -10.21 -23.01
C PRO A 612 -25.96 -10.07 -22.86
N THR A 613 -26.44 -9.98 -21.64
CA THR A 613 -27.86 -9.72 -21.32
C THR A 613 -27.94 -8.81 -20.10
N THR A 614 -29.12 -8.22 -19.84
CA THR A 614 -29.36 -7.38 -18.66
C THR A 614 -29.11 -8.10 -17.31
N ASN A 615 -29.01 -9.42 -17.33
CA ASN A 615 -28.87 -10.25 -16.14
C ASN A 615 -27.51 -10.97 -16.04
N THR A 616 -26.69 -10.93 -17.07
CA THR A 616 -25.42 -11.67 -17.09
C THR A 616 -24.26 -10.77 -17.41
N TYR A 617 -23.12 -10.99 -16.77
CA TYR A 617 -21.87 -10.34 -17.11
C TYR A 617 -20.71 -11.34 -17.10
N LEU A 618 -19.70 -11.05 -17.90
CA LEU A 618 -18.44 -11.75 -17.99
C LEU A 618 -17.33 -10.73 -17.84
N ALA A 619 -16.42 -10.94 -16.90
CA ALA A 619 -15.16 -10.20 -16.83
C ALA A 619 -14.00 -11.19 -16.99
N ILE A 620 -13.04 -10.84 -17.81
CA ILE A 620 -11.77 -11.55 -17.94
C ILE A 620 -10.65 -10.52 -17.95
N ASP A 621 -9.61 -10.73 -17.17
CA ASP A 621 -8.44 -9.88 -17.14
C ASP A 621 -7.14 -10.69 -17.19
N PHE A 622 -6.13 -10.06 -17.74
CA PHE A 622 -4.75 -10.50 -17.80
C PHE A 622 -3.88 -9.47 -17.10
N THR A 623 -3.13 -9.89 -16.09
CA THR A 623 -2.21 -9.02 -15.36
C THR A 623 -0.82 -9.62 -15.38
N GLY A 624 0.21 -8.78 -15.45
CA GLY A 624 1.57 -9.30 -15.48
C GLY A 624 2.64 -8.26 -15.21
N ASN A 625 3.80 -8.79 -14.83
CA ASN A 625 5.03 -8.05 -14.57
C ASN A 625 6.21 -8.66 -15.31
N THR A 626 7.13 -7.81 -15.78
CA THR A 626 8.47 -8.26 -16.21
C THR A 626 9.32 -8.65 -15.00
N SER A 627 10.43 -9.32 -15.24
CA SER A 627 11.34 -9.73 -14.18
C SER A 627 11.90 -8.53 -13.41
N PHE A 628 12.08 -8.67 -12.10
CA PHE A 628 12.63 -7.64 -11.21
C PHE A 628 13.64 -8.25 -10.23
N TYR A 629 14.53 -7.43 -9.67
CA TYR A 629 15.44 -7.85 -8.61
C TYR A 629 14.70 -8.06 -7.29
N TYR A 630 15.04 -9.12 -6.56
CA TYR A 630 14.42 -9.39 -5.24
C TYR A 630 14.97 -8.51 -4.11
N SER A 631 16.22 -8.07 -4.23
CA SER A 631 16.93 -7.33 -3.18
C SER A 631 17.93 -6.35 -3.79
N ASP A 632 18.31 -5.34 -3.01
CA ASP A 632 19.44 -4.47 -3.30
C ASP A 632 20.77 -5.08 -2.82
N SER A 633 20.72 -6.25 -2.15
CA SER A 633 21.91 -6.94 -1.64
C SER A 633 22.53 -7.94 -2.63
N HIS A 634 21.76 -8.44 -3.61
CA HIS A 634 22.19 -9.46 -4.57
C HIS A 634 21.51 -9.27 -5.94
N ASN A 635 22.02 -9.96 -6.96
CA ASN A 635 21.59 -9.81 -8.36
C ASN A 635 20.53 -10.84 -8.83
N ASN A 636 19.97 -11.65 -7.92
CA ASN A 636 18.91 -12.60 -8.28
C ASN A 636 17.61 -11.88 -8.62
N ARG A 637 16.93 -12.41 -9.65
CA ARG A 637 15.71 -11.81 -10.23
C ARG A 637 14.57 -12.82 -10.31
N SER A 638 13.36 -12.29 -10.21
CA SER A 638 12.14 -13.05 -10.53
C SER A 638 12.08 -13.39 -12.02
N LYS A 639 11.24 -14.36 -12.37
CA LYS A 639 10.80 -14.54 -13.76
C LYS A 639 9.68 -13.56 -14.08
N SER A 640 9.50 -13.24 -15.37
CA SER A 640 8.28 -12.54 -15.83
C SER A 640 7.10 -13.49 -15.75
N TYR A 641 5.93 -12.98 -15.46
CA TYR A 641 4.71 -13.78 -15.40
C TYR A 641 3.49 -13.01 -15.93
N THR A 642 2.48 -13.77 -16.32
CA THR A 642 1.15 -13.26 -16.71
C THR A 642 0.10 -14.15 -16.07
N MET A 643 -0.78 -13.58 -15.28
CA MET A 643 -1.94 -14.25 -14.71
C MET A 643 -3.19 -13.87 -15.50
N ALA A 644 -4.16 -14.77 -15.55
CA ALA A 644 -5.50 -14.51 -16.07
C ALA A 644 -6.54 -14.80 -14.99
N ASN A 645 -7.55 -13.95 -14.90
CA ASN A 645 -8.68 -14.14 -14.01
C ASN A 645 -9.99 -14.13 -14.82
N LEU A 646 -10.99 -14.83 -14.33
CA LEU A 646 -12.32 -14.95 -14.94
C LEU A 646 -13.39 -14.73 -13.88
N ASN A 647 -14.39 -13.92 -14.19
CA ASN A 647 -15.60 -13.76 -13.39
C ASN A 647 -16.83 -13.84 -14.28
N LEU A 648 -17.78 -14.72 -13.93
CA LEU A 648 -19.08 -14.89 -14.55
C LEU A 648 -20.16 -14.55 -13.54
N GLY A 649 -21.01 -13.58 -13.82
CA GLY A 649 -22.09 -13.20 -12.94
C GLY A 649 -23.48 -13.34 -13.55
N TYR A 650 -24.44 -13.64 -12.68
CA TYR A 650 -25.87 -13.65 -13.00
C TYR A 650 -26.64 -12.87 -11.95
N VAL A 651 -27.26 -11.77 -12.35
CA VAL A 651 -28.06 -10.89 -11.49
C VAL A 651 -29.54 -11.14 -11.71
N LYS A 652 -30.28 -11.39 -10.63
CA LYS A 652 -31.72 -11.52 -10.65
C LYS A 652 -32.37 -10.82 -9.46
N ASN A 653 -33.05 -9.73 -9.73
CA ASN A 653 -33.57 -8.81 -8.71
C ASN A 653 -32.43 -8.34 -7.79
N GLN A 654 -32.54 -8.59 -6.47
CA GLN A 654 -31.53 -8.24 -5.47
C GLN A 654 -30.40 -9.28 -5.32
N TRP A 655 -30.47 -10.40 -6.06
CA TRP A 655 -29.49 -11.47 -5.97
C TRP A 655 -28.45 -11.36 -7.07
N ASN A 656 -27.17 -11.46 -6.70
CA ASN A 656 -26.04 -11.64 -7.61
C ASN A 656 -25.33 -12.96 -7.32
N TYR A 657 -25.20 -13.80 -8.33
CA TYR A 657 -24.52 -15.10 -8.30
C TYR A 657 -23.28 -14.98 -9.16
N GLU A 658 -22.12 -15.28 -8.59
CA GLU A 658 -20.82 -15.16 -9.26
C GLU A 658 -20.09 -16.49 -9.23
N PHE A 659 -19.54 -16.89 -10.38
CA PHE A 659 -18.53 -17.93 -10.51
C PHE A 659 -17.22 -17.26 -10.90
N TRP A 660 -16.17 -17.48 -10.12
CA TRP A 660 -14.89 -16.83 -10.37
C TRP A 660 -13.74 -17.84 -10.37
N VAL A 661 -12.73 -17.56 -11.20
CA VAL A 661 -11.45 -18.27 -11.26
C VAL A 661 -10.34 -17.24 -11.21
N ARG A 662 -9.42 -17.38 -10.26
CA ARG A 662 -8.18 -16.59 -10.17
C ARG A 662 -7.02 -17.46 -10.59
N ASN A 663 -6.03 -16.83 -11.23
CA ASN A 663 -4.90 -17.56 -11.82
C ASN A 663 -5.39 -18.73 -12.69
N LEU A 664 -6.21 -18.41 -13.71
CA LEU A 664 -6.93 -19.38 -14.56
C LEU A 664 -6.01 -20.47 -15.15
N PHE A 665 -4.80 -20.11 -15.52
CA PHE A 665 -3.84 -21.02 -16.15
C PHE A 665 -2.90 -21.69 -15.15
N ASP A 666 -3.09 -21.44 -13.84
CA ASP A 666 -2.27 -21.99 -12.76
C ASP A 666 -0.78 -21.61 -12.90
N GLU A 667 -0.54 -20.35 -13.27
CA GLU A 667 0.81 -19.81 -13.47
C GLU A 667 1.60 -19.87 -12.15
N TYR A 668 2.82 -20.39 -12.22
CA TYR A 668 3.72 -20.50 -11.09
C TYR A 668 4.68 -19.30 -11.09
N TYR A 669 4.47 -18.36 -10.20
CA TYR A 669 5.18 -17.08 -10.16
C TYR A 669 5.71 -16.78 -8.75
N ALA A 670 6.85 -16.08 -8.68
CA ALA A 670 7.46 -15.70 -7.43
C ALA A 670 7.11 -14.26 -7.04
N VAL A 671 6.75 -14.04 -5.78
CA VAL A 671 6.45 -12.72 -5.21
C VAL A 671 7.55 -12.19 -4.29
N ARG A 672 8.47 -13.06 -3.83
CA ARG A 672 9.60 -12.73 -2.98
C ARG A 672 10.74 -13.70 -3.22
N GLY A 673 11.99 -13.25 -3.05
CA GLY A 673 13.16 -14.13 -3.06
C GLY A 673 14.17 -13.69 -2.02
N PHE A 674 14.78 -14.68 -1.36
CA PHE A 674 15.94 -14.54 -0.49
C PHE A 674 17.12 -15.27 -1.07
N TYR A 675 18.32 -14.72 -0.88
CA TYR A 675 19.56 -15.35 -1.31
C TYR A 675 20.55 -15.34 -0.17
N PHE A 676 20.72 -16.50 0.47
CA PHE A 676 21.60 -16.73 1.61
C PHE A 676 21.78 -18.22 1.83
N GLY A 677 22.70 -18.60 2.72
CA GLY A 677 22.88 -19.98 3.11
C GLY A 677 21.95 -20.39 4.24
N ASN A 678 21.06 -21.36 4.00
CA ASN A 678 20.13 -21.90 5.01
C ASN A 678 20.30 -23.41 5.23
N GLU A 679 21.16 -24.08 4.49
CA GLU A 679 21.30 -25.54 4.53
C GLU A 679 22.62 -25.95 5.15
N ALA A 680 22.55 -26.56 6.33
CA ALA A 680 23.72 -27.14 7.00
C ALA A 680 24.34 -28.28 6.17
N PRO A 681 25.65 -28.53 6.25
CA PRO A 681 26.64 -27.87 7.13
C PRO A 681 27.35 -26.68 6.49
N ASN A 682 27.26 -26.52 5.19
CA ASN A 682 28.10 -25.58 4.44
C ASN A 682 27.45 -24.21 4.23
N PHE A 683 26.16 -24.08 4.50
CA PHE A 683 25.37 -22.86 4.36
C PHE A 683 25.68 -22.12 3.06
N ILE A 684 25.63 -22.87 1.94
CA ILE A 684 25.91 -22.33 0.61
C ILE A 684 24.78 -21.39 0.21
N ASP A 685 25.12 -20.17 -0.23
CA ASP A 685 24.18 -19.20 -0.75
C ASP A 685 23.29 -19.79 -1.83
N THR A 686 22.01 -19.87 -1.58
CA THR A 686 20.98 -20.45 -2.44
C THR A 686 19.83 -19.47 -2.59
N LEU A 687 19.21 -19.42 -3.78
CA LEU A 687 18.02 -18.63 -4.01
C LEU A 687 16.78 -19.39 -3.58
N TYR A 688 16.09 -18.86 -2.59
CA TYR A 688 14.79 -19.35 -2.12
C TYR A 688 13.70 -18.41 -2.57
N GLU A 689 12.68 -18.94 -3.25
CA GLU A 689 11.57 -18.16 -3.79
C GLU A 689 10.25 -18.50 -3.10
N ARG A 690 9.55 -17.47 -2.65
CA ARG A 690 8.15 -17.60 -2.26
C ARG A 690 7.26 -17.41 -3.48
N HIS A 691 6.43 -18.41 -3.74
CA HIS A 691 5.48 -18.38 -4.84
C HIS A 691 4.14 -17.79 -4.40
N GLY A 692 3.50 -17.10 -5.33
CA GLY A 692 2.15 -16.58 -5.17
C GLY A 692 1.08 -17.67 -5.20
N ASP A 693 -0.17 -17.26 -5.12
CA ASP A 693 -1.31 -18.16 -5.02
C ASP A 693 -1.50 -18.98 -6.30
N PRO A 694 -1.73 -20.31 -6.21
CA PRO A 694 -2.12 -21.14 -7.33
C PRO A 694 -3.53 -20.80 -7.80
N ARG A 695 -4.05 -21.56 -8.78
CA ARG A 695 -5.42 -21.37 -9.26
C ARG A 695 -6.46 -21.58 -8.15
N HIS A 696 -7.28 -20.55 -7.93
CA HIS A 696 -8.44 -20.60 -7.05
C HIS A 696 -9.73 -20.56 -7.86
N ILE A 697 -10.70 -21.37 -7.48
CA ILE A 697 -12.03 -21.43 -8.09
C ILE A 697 -13.06 -21.26 -6.99
N GLY A 698 -14.09 -20.45 -7.21
CA GLY A 698 -15.14 -20.29 -6.23
C GLY A 698 -16.45 -19.74 -6.77
N ILE A 699 -17.41 -19.70 -5.86
CA ILE A 699 -18.74 -19.14 -6.08
C ILE A 699 -19.02 -18.14 -4.97
N SER A 700 -19.56 -17.00 -5.34
CA SER A 700 -20.09 -16.00 -4.41
C SER A 700 -21.57 -15.77 -4.67
N VAL A 701 -22.34 -15.59 -3.60
CA VAL A 701 -23.74 -15.19 -3.67
C VAL A 701 -23.90 -13.94 -2.83
N ARG A 702 -24.43 -12.88 -3.45
CA ARG A 702 -24.71 -11.61 -2.79
C ARG A 702 -26.20 -11.29 -2.88
N TYR A 703 -26.73 -10.71 -1.82
CA TYR A 703 -28.08 -10.18 -1.73
C TYR A 703 -28.03 -8.72 -1.28
N ASP A 704 -28.50 -7.82 -2.12
CA ASP A 704 -28.60 -6.38 -1.83
C ASP A 704 -30.07 -6.05 -1.49
N PHE A 705 -30.34 -5.30 -0.40
CA PHE A 705 -31.67 -5.02 0.12
C PHE A 705 -31.85 -3.59 0.63
#